data_32969b69745160fda6a3394182558b69
#
_entry.id   32969b69745160fda6a3394182558b69
#
_cell.length_a   1.000
_cell.length_b   1.000
_cell.length_c   1.000
_cell.angle_alpha   90.00
_cell.angle_beta   90.00
_cell.angle_gamma   90.00
#
_symmetry.space_group_name_H-M   'P 1'
#
loop_
_entity.id
_entity.type
_entity.pdbx_description
1 polymer ?
#
loop_
_entity_poly.entity_id
_entity_poly.type
_entity_poly.pdbx_seq_one_letter_code
_entity_poly.pdbx_strand_id
1 'polypeptide(L)'
;MITLGYVKRPLLRLAVTGFRAHAVRLVLTGFAVMVGVGFLAGTLVYGDTARAAFYDDLARSARNVDVAVEPAALLAERDTVETVAAVDGVAAVDGRMAAWLSMLDRDGQLMMDHGHVGYGLSVPDVPALAAYDLLAGRLPEGPGELAVEKNTVARAGFTVGGPVTVLDAAGEPRTLTLVGVLDLGVNRLYGGSTVAALTDAELTALTGTERFAEVVVAARPGVSEAVLRDRVSAALGHAYPVLTGSELRAKLAVEAGKYVTGFVAVLLGFGLVALTVSAFVIYNTFAILAAQRTRELALLRAVGASRRQVSATVLLEALLLGIVASIGGLLMSVLIGYGLIWGRELVATDIPLHTPVVRWPTFLVAVGFGTFVAVVSALVPALSAGRVAPLAALRDAALSEPRAVAGGRRTARVVAATLLATIALLAVGAGIPLGFPGLPLVLGGGMLLFVAAVVAGPLLVPRAVALVGWLPARLFGTVPTLAVANTRRNPRRAAATTLALVIGVALMSLFAVLLATARDQSGRELTENFPVEFTLNRARTDGTFESMRAGMPAGLASALRGHPEFATVAEVRSEMPLVGERTRVAAVPPSQLRGAILPEVTAGSLSDLGPGTVALARGYAAERGLSVGSAVPFGALGTPRVVALFDDSPLDGSALVSYGAFTSAYGERPAVELLVDLAPGVSTTDGRRVLDAELRAYPVVQVTSRAAEADELAASLDELLGIFAALLGMSVLISLFGIGNTLALSVVERRRESATMRALGLSRRQLRGMLLLEAALVAVVGAVGGVALGGGVGWVAAAALIDTYGHGVPVLPLGQLTLVVLAAAGAALLAAVLPARRAARLPVVAALADD
;
A
#
# COMPACT_ATOMS: atom_id res chain seq x y z
N MET A 1 -2.69 -50.79 -21.06
CA MET A 1 -3.17 -49.95 -19.94
C MET A 1 -3.09 -50.63 -18.54
N ILE A 2 -2.75 -51.86 -18.38
CA ILE A 2 -2.79 -52.62 -17.10
C ILE A 2 -1.48 -52.55 -16.30
N THR A 3 -0.33 -52.19 -16.90
CA THR A 3 0.99 -52.16 -16.25
C THR A 3 1.28 -50.87 -15.45
N LEU A 4 0.54 -49.76 -15.65
CA LEU A 4 0.75 -48.52 -14.91
C LEU A 4 0.21 -48.50 -13.47
N GLY A 5 -0.76 -49.36 -13.14
CA GLY A 5 -1.41 -49.42 -11.81
C GLY A 5 -0.58 -50.14 -10.73
N TYR A 6 0.21 -51.13 -11.13
CA TYR A 6 0.99 -51.97 -10.19
C TYR A 6 2.25 -51.26 -9.66
N VAL A 7 2.83 -50.34 -10.42
CA VAL A 7 4.04 -49.60 -10.05
C VAL A 7 3.77 -48.39 -9.15
N LYS A 8 2.55 -47.83 -9.18
CA LYS A 8 2.17 -46.64 -8.41
C LYS A 8 1.98 -46.90 -6.90
N ARG A 9 1.41 -48.06 -6.52
CA ARG A 9 1.14 -48.37 -5.10
C ARG A 9 2.41 -48.52 -4.24
N PRO A 10 3.48 -49.23 -4.65
CA PRO A 10 4.71 -49.32 -3.83
C PRO A 10 5.47 -48.01 -3.72
N LEU A 11 5.49 -47.16 -4.77
CA LEU A 11 6.13 -45.84 -4.73
C LEU A 11 5.40 -44.89 -3.74
N LEU A 12 4.08 -44.91 -3.73
CA LEU A 12 3.29 -44.13 -2.79
C LEU A 12 3.51 -44.61 -1.33
N ARG A 13 3.56 -45.90 -1.08
CA ARG A 13 3.89 -46.45 0.25
C ARG A 13 5.28 -46.04 0.70
N LEU A 14 6.30 -46.14 -0.16
CA LEU A 14 7.67 -45.68 0.13
C LEU A 14 7.71 -44.17 0.42
N ALA A 15 6.99 -43.34 -0.35
CA ALA A 15 6.92 -41.92 -0.09
C ALA A 15 6.25 -41.61 1.26
N VAL A 16 5.16 -42.26 1.60
CA VAL A 16 4.44 -42.07 2.88
C VAL A 16 5.26 -42.56 4.08
N THR A 17 5.94 -43.71 3.95
CA THR A 17 6.83 -44.19 5.01
C THR A 17 8.06 -43.32 5.18
N GLY A 18 8.65 -42.82 4.07
CA GLY A 18 9.74 -41.84 4.08
C GLY A 18 9.30 -40.52 4.72
N PHE A 19 8.11 -40.01 4.40
CA PHE A 19 7.53 -38.82 5.00
C PHE A 19 7.36 -38.97 6.52
N ARG A 20 6.84 -40.11 7.00
CA ARG A 20 6.70 -40.37 8.44
C ARG A 20 8.04 -40.53 9.16
N ALA A 21 9.01 -41.21 8.57
CA ALA A 21 10.35 -41.40 9.14
C ALA A 21 11.12 -40.10 9.32
N HIS A 22 10.85 -39.08 8.48
CA HIS A 22 11.50 -37.78 8.50
C HIS A 22 10.57 -36.63 8.93
N ALA A 23 9.42 -36.93 9.52
CA ALA A 23 8.35 -35.98 9.85
C ALA A 23 8.86 -34.72 10.60
N VAL A 24 9.71 -34.87 11.61
CA VAL A 24 10.24 -33.75 12.42
C VAL A 24 11.00 -32.74 11.57
N ARG A 25 11.72 -33.18 10.53
CA ARG A 25 12.47 -32.29 9.64
C ARG A 25 11.56 -31.64 8.60
N LEU A 26 10.62 -32.43 8.09
CA LEU A 26 9.63 -31.95 7.11
C LEU A 26 8.63 -30.97 7.74
N VAL A 27 8.37 -31.08 9.05
CA VAL A 27 7.51 -30.12 9.78
C VAL A 27 8.07 -28.71 9.74
N LEU A 28 9.38 -28.52 10.01
CA LEU A 28 10.00 -27.18 9.95
C LEU A 28 9.95 -26.57 8.53
N THR A 29 10.21 -27.42 7.52
CA THR A 29 10.10 -26.99 6.12
C THR A 29 8.64 -26.73 5.73
N GLY A 30 7.74 -27.62 6.14
CA GLY A 30 6.31 -27.48 5.93
C GLY A 30 5.76 -26.20 6.57
N PHE A 31 6.25 -25.86 7.76
CA PHE A 31 5.86 -24.60 8.41
C PHE A 31 6.32 -23.36 7.62
N ALA A 32 7.55 -23.35 7.11
CA ALA A 32 8.04 -22.25 6.25
C ALA A 32 7.20 -22.12 4.97
N VAL A 33 6.81 -23.26 4.36
CA VAL A 33 5.91 -23.27 3.18
C VAL A 33 4.51 -22.82 3.57
N MET A 34 3.99 -23.29 4.70
CA MET A 34 2.68 -22.92 5.25
C MET A 34 2.58 -21.41 5.47
N VAL A 35 3.61 -20.78 6.02
CA VAL A 35 3.66 -19.32 6.22
C VAL A 35 3.71 -18.58 4.88
N GLY A 36 4.56 -19.03 3.93
CA GLY A 36 4.65 -18.38 2.61
C GLY A 36 3.37 -18.53 1.78
N VAL A 37 2.76 -19.72 1.78
CA VAL A 37 1.46 -19.93 1.12
C VAL A 37 0.33 -19.24 1.89
N GLY A 38 0.39 -19.25 3.22
CA GLY A 38 -0.58 -18.55 4.07
C GLY A 38 -0.62 -17.05 3.81
N PHE A 39 0.53 -16.45 3.54
CA PHE A 39 0.61 -15.06 3.13
C PHE A 39 -0.04 -14.83 1.76
N LEU A 40 0.29 -15.64 0.76
CA LEU A 40 -0.34 -15.56 -0.57
C LEU A 40 -1.85 -15.78 -0.48
N ALA A 41 -2.26 -16.83 0.22
CA ALA A 41 -3.66 -17.15 0.43
C ALA A 41 -4.39 -16.03 1.20
N GLY A 42 -3.76 -15.49 2.25
CA GLY A 42 -4.31 -14.37 3.02
C GLY A 42 -4.52 -13.12 2.18
N THR A 43 -3.57 -12.80 1.30
CA THR A 43 -3.71 -11.70 0.34
C THR A 43 -4.89 -11.91 -0.62
N LEU A 44 -5.06 -13.12 -1.15
CA LEU A 44 -6.16 -13.44 -2.06
C LEU A 44 -7.51 -13.44 -1.31
N VAL A 45 -7.56 -14.03 -0.10
CA VAL A 45 -8.74 -14.04 0.76
C VAL A 45 -9.13 -12.61 1.17
N TYR A 46 -8.14 -11.77 1.53
CA TYR A 46 -8.36 -10.35 1.78
C TYR A 46 -8.96 -9.65 0.56
N GLY A 47 -8.38 -9.88 -0.63
CA GLY A 47 -8.88 -9.31 -1.88
C GLY A 47 -10.31 -9.75 -2.20
N ASP A 48 -10.65 -11.03 -1.99
CA ASP A 48 -12.00 -11.55 -2.18
C ASP A 48 -12.98 -10.98 -1.15
N THR A 49 -12.56 -10.89 0.12
CA THR A 49 -13.37 -10.36 1.23
C THR A 49 -13.62 -8.86 1.05
N ALA A 50 -12.57 -8.10 0.75
CA ALA A 50 -12.67 -6.66 0.52
C ALA A 50 -13.57 -6.36 -0.69
N ARG A 51 -13.39 -7.09 -1.81
CA ARG A 51 -14.27 -6.92 -2.97
C ARG A 51 -15.71 -7.27 -2.67
N ALA A 52 -15.96 -8.33 -1.89
CA ALA A 52 -17.32 -8.70 -1.49
C ALA A 52 -17.94 -7.61 -0.60
N ALA A 53 -17.19 -7.13 0.40
CA ALA A 53 -17.64 -6.08 1.31
C ALA A 53 -17.96 -4.77 0.55
N PHE A 54 -17.03 -4.30 -0.26
CA PHE A 54 -17.25 -3.10 -1.08
C PHE A 54 -18.40 -3.29 -2.08
N TYR A 55 -18.53 -4.47 -2.66
CA TYR A 55 -19.64 -4.75 -3.57
C TYR A 55 -20.98 -4.77 -2.85
N ASP A 56 -21.08 -5.44 -1.70
CA ASP A 56 -22.32 -5.54 -0.93
C ASP A 56 -22.77 -4.15 -0.45
N ASP A 57 -21.84 -3.31 -0.03
CA ASP A 57 -22.12 -1.95 0.42
C ASP A 57 -22.51 -1.02 -0.74
N LEU A 58 -21.75 -1.06 -1.86
CA LEU A 58 -22.08 -0.27 -3.06
C LEU A 58 -23.39 -0.75 -3.71
N ALA A 59 -23.66 -2.07 -3.68
CA ALA A 59 -24.88 -2.63 -4.22
C ALA A 59 -26.13 -2.25 -3.42
N ARG A 60 -25.99 -1.70 -2.20
CA ARG A 60 -27.15 -1.12 -1.46
C ARG A 60 -27.79 0.00 -2.23
N SER A 61 -27.00 0.90 -2.83
CA SER A 61 -27.51 2.00 -3.64
C SER A 61 -28.26 1.53 -4.90
N ALA A 62 -27.92 0.33 -5.41
CA ALA A 62 -28.56 -0.31 -6.56
C ALA A 62 -29.61 -1.39 -6.16
N ARG A 63 -30.00 -1.47 -4.88
CA ARG A 63 -31.01 -2.43 -4.41
C ARG A 63 -32.36 -2.07 -4.99
N ASN A 64 -33.04 -3.06 -5.60
CA ASN A 64 -34.34 -2.90 -6.26
C ASN A 64 -34.36 -1.88 -7.41
N VAL A 65 -33.20 -1.46 -7.92
CA VAL A 65 -33.09 -0.58 -9.07
C VAL A 65 -33.01 -1.43 -10.33
N ASP A 66 -33.99 -1.24 -11.24
CA ASP A 66 -34.03 -1.89 -12.57
C ASP A 66 -33.44 -1.00 -13.66
N VAL A 67 -33.57 0.33 -13.52
CA VAL A 67 -32.98 1.33 -14.42
C VAL A 67 -32.50 2.52 -13.60
N ALA A 68 -31.35 3.06 -13.97
CA ALA A 68 -30.79 4.28 -13.40
C ALA A 68 -30.45 5.29 -14.50
N VAL A 69 -30.81 6.55 -14.26
CA VAL A 69 -30.38 7.70 -15.07
C VAL A 69 -29.26 8.39 -14.33
N GLU A 70 -28.08 8.46 -14.91
CA GLU A 70 -26.91 9.09 -14.31
C GLU A 70 -26.52 10.35 -15.08
N PRO A 71 -26.79 11.55 -14.60
CA PRO A 71 -26.35 12.78 -15.27
C PRO A 71 -24.82 12.94 -15.10
N ALA A 72 -24.07 12.74 -16.16
CA ALA A 72 -22.59 12.72 -16.09
C ALA A 72 -21.92 14.07 -15.74
N ALA A 73 -22.52 15.19 -16.16
CA ALA A 73 -21.98 16.54 -15.93
C ALA A 73 -23.05 17.57 -15.57
N LEU A 74 -24.31 17.26 -15.80
CA LEU A 74 -25.45 18.13 -15.54
C LEU A 74 -26.38 17.36 -14.60
N LEU A 75 -26.61 17.87 -13.41
CA LEU A 75 -27.61 17.30 -12.50
C LEU A 75 -28.98 17.32 -13.19
N ALA A 76 -29.78 16.26 -13.00
CA ALA A 76 -31.11 16.16 -13.58
C ALA A 76 -32.07 17.19 -12.90
N GLU A 77 -32.94 17.76 -13.69
CA GLU A 77 -33.98 18.64 -13.19
C GLU A 77 -35.25 17.85 -12.79
N ARG A 78 -36.18 18.46 -12.09
CA ARG A 78 -37.42 17.81 -11.64
C ARG A 78 -38.24 17.28 -12.81
N ASP A 79 -38.27 18.00 -13.95
CA ASP A 79 -38.92 17.56 -15.20
C ASP A 79 -38.42 16.22 -15.70
N THR A 80 -37.16 15.90 -15.44
CA THR A 80 -36.56 14.61 -15.78
C THR A 80 -37.22 13.49 -14.99
N VAL A 81 -37.40 13.68 -13.67
CA VAL A 81 -38.05 12.68 -12.79
C VAL A 81 -39.49 12.47 -13.23
N GLU A 82 -40.25 13.56 -13.52
CA GLU A 82 -41.65 13.49 -13.98
C GLU A 82 -41.73 12.80 -15.34
N THR A 83 -40.83 13.10 -16.29
CA THR A 83 -40.77 12.47 -17.60
C THR A 83 -40.54 10.97 -17.46
N VAL A 84 -39.59 10.55 -16.59
CA VAL A 84 -39.29 9.13 -16.33
C VAL A 84 -40.49 8.43 -15.66
N ALA A 85 -41.16 9.09 -14.72
CA ALA A 85 -42.33 8.55 -14.04
C ALA A 85 -43.51 8.25 -15.00
N ALA A 86 -43.61 9.02 -16.09
CA ALA A 86 -44.66 8.84 -17.10
C ALA A 86 -44.39 7.71 -18.11
N VAL A 87 -43.20 7.10 -18.08
CA VAL A 87 -42.80 6.04 -19.03
C VAL A 87 -43.58 4.75 -18.73
N ASP A 88 -44.19 4.17 -19.77
CA ASP A 88 -44.88 2.88 -19.63
C ASP A 88 -43.91 1.75 -19.23
N GLY A 89 -44.26 1.03 -18.16
CA GLY A 89 -43.47 0.01 -17.56
C GLY A 89 -42.77 0.42 -16.26
N VAL A 90 -42.82 1.69 -15.87
CA VAL A 90 -42.34 2.19 -14.59
C VAL A 90 -43.32 1.83 -13.48
N ALA A 91 -42.88 1.14 -12.42
CA ALA A 91 -43.63 0.88 -11.21
C ALA A 91 -43.43 1.96 -10.17
N ALA A 92 -42.17 2.40 -9.99
CA ALA A 92 -41.80 3.45 -9.07
C ALA A 92 -40.59 4.19 -9.60
N VAL A 93 -40.48 5.48 -9.28
CA VAL A 93 -39.32 6.32 -9.58
C VAL A 93 -38.93 7.09 -8.32
N ASP A 94 -37.64 7.28 -8.12
CA ASP A 94 -37.10 8.07 -7.03
C ASP A 94 -35.95 8.95 -7.55
N GLY A 95 -36.07 10.26 -7.30
CA GLY A 95 -35.02 11.22 -7.61
C GLY A 95 -34.11 11.41 -6.41
N ARG A 96 -32.86 11.04 -6.52
CA ARG A 96 -31.87 11.16 -5.45
C ARG A 96 -31.15 12.49 -5.52
N MET A 97 -31.45 13.38 -4.59
CA MET A 97 -30.71 14.61 -4.42
C MET A 97 -29.45 14.36 -3.59
N ALA A 98 -28.36 15.02 -3.97
CA ALA A 98 -27.14 15.10 -3.18
C ALA A 98 -26.56 16.51 -3.32
N ALA A 99 -26.37 17.18 -2.21
CA ALA A 99 -25.82 18.54 -2.15
C ALA A 99 -24.79 18.65 -1.02
N TRP A 100 -23.89 19.60 -1.12
CA TRP A 100 -23.00 19.89 -0.01
C TRP A 100 -23.81 20.48 1.15
N LEU A 101 -23.61 19.92 2.33
CA LEU A 101 -24.26 20.35 3.56
C LEU A 101 -23.27 20.33 4.71
N SER A 102 -22.83 21.49 5.13
CA SER A 102 -21.88 21.63 6.21
C SER A 102 -22.56 21.48 7.56
N MET A 103 -22.01 20.62 8.43
CA MET A 103 -22.52 20.42 9.80
C MET A 103 -21.55 21.00 10.82
N LEU A 104 -22.07 21.51 11.94
CA LEU A 104 -21.28 21.97 13.07
C LEU A 104 -21.30 20.91 14.18
N ASP A 105 -20.19 20.78 14.87
CA ASP A 105 -20.12 19.99 16.10
C ASP A 105 -20.80 20.69 17.29
N ARG A 106 -20.71 20.09 18.47
CA ARG A 106 -21.30 20.65 19.70
C ARG A 106 -20.65 21.94 20.17
N ASP A 107 -19.42 22.19 19.75
CA ASP A 107 -18.66 23.40 20.09
C ASP A 107 -18.85 24.51 19.05
N GLY A 108 -19.67 24.27 18.02
CA GLY A 108 -19.99 25.19 16.96
C GLY A 108 -18.90 25.28 15.89
N GLN A 109 -17.98 24.30 15.85
CA GLN A 109 -16.96 24.22 14.83
C GLN A 109 -17.43 23.39 13.64
N LEU A 110 -16.96 23.75 12.44
CA LEU A 110 -17.27 23.02 11.23
C LEU A 110 -16.72 21.60 11.28
N MET A 111 -17.59 20.62 11.11
CA MET A 111 -17.19 19.21 11.03
C MET A 111 -16.64 18.92 9.65
N MET A 112 -15.39 18.54 9.62
CA MET A 112 -14.69 18.08 8.41
C MET A 112 -14.04 16.74 8.64
N ASP A 113 -13.93 15.98 7.58
CA ASP A 113 -13.17 14.74 7.58
C ASP A 113 -12.23 14.75 6.38
N HIS A 114 -10.92 14.68 6.61
CA HIS A 114 -9.88 14.66 5.57
C HIS A 114 -10.03 15.78 4.52
N GLY A 115 -10.41 16.99 4.95
CA GLY A 115 -10.66 18.12 4.05
C GLY A 115 -11.97 18.02 3.23
N HIS A 116 -12.78 16.98 3.44
CA HIS A 116 -14.06 16.80 2.75
C HIS A 116 -15.22 17.50 3.46
N VAL A 117 -16.02 18.15 2.65
CA VAL A 117 -17.26 18.81 3.10
C VAL A 117 -18.35 17.78 3.35
N GLY A 118 -19.28 18.08 4.27
CA GLY A 118 -20.44 17.25 4.49
C GLY A 118 -21.43 17.22 3.31
N TYR A 119 -22.26 16.19 3.27
CA TYR A 119 -23.30 16.00 2.27
C TYR A 119 -24.68 15.88 2.90
N GLY A 120 -25.64 16.54 2.26
CA GLY A 120 -27.08 16.33 2.45
C GLY A 120 -27.62 15.43 1.35
N LEU A 121 -28.34 14.37 1.72
CA LEU A 121 -29.02 13.46 0.81
C LEU A 121 -30.53 13.60 0.96
N SER A 122 -31.28 13.33 -0.11
CA SER A 122 -32.73 13.24 -0.01
C SER A 122 -33.19 11.95 0.68
N VAL A 123 -34.24 12.02 1.44
CA VAL A 123 -35.00 10.84 1.89
C VAL A 123 -35.76 10.30 0.68
N PRO A 124 -35.70 8.97 0.39
CA PRO A 124 -36.39 8.41 -0.76
C PRO A 124 -37.90 8.49 -0.60
N ASP A 125 -38.59 8.93 -1.64
CA ASP A 125 -40.06 8.90 -1.71
C ASP A 125 -40.59 7.47 -1.71
N VAL A 126 -39.77 6.54 -2.25
CA VAL A 126 -40.06 5.10 -2.30
C VAL A 126 -39.10 4.36 -1.40
N PRO A 127 -39.47 3.88 -0.20
CA PRO A 127 -38.56 3.23 0.74
C PRO A 127 -37.84 2.00 0.17
N ALA A 128 -38.42 1.29 -0.79
CA ALA A 128 -37.80 0.16 -1.46
C ALA A 128 -36.58 0.54 -2.33
N LEU A 129 -36.48 1.81 -2.75
CA LEU A 129 -35.37 2.36 -3.54
C LEU A 129 -34.32 3.10 -2.67
N ALA A 130 -34.43 3.00 -1.34
CA ALA A 130 -33.48 3.64 -0.43
C ALA A 130 -32.03 3.18 -0.67
N ALA A 131 -31.10 4.14 -0.71
CA ALA A 131 -29.66 3.87 -0.87
C ALA A 131 -28.95 3.57 0.46
N TYR A 132 -29.64 3.57 1.59
CA TYR A 132 -29.12 3.39 2.95
C TYR A 132 -30.11 2.62 3.83
N ASP A 133 -29.61 2.11 4.94
CA ASP A 133 -30.41 1.39 5.94
C ASP A 133 -30.60 2.28 7.18
N LEU A 134 -31.80 2.25 7.79
CA LEU A 134 -32.08 2.93 9.05
C LEU A 134 -31.66 2.03 10.23
N LEU A 135 -30.74 2.51 11.09
CA LEU A 135 -30.25 1.78 12.26
C LEU A 135 -31.04 2.06 13.53
N ALA A 136 -31.47 3.32 13.71
CA ALA A 136 -32.19 3.76 14.90
C ALA A 136 -33.08 4.96 14.59
N GLY A 137 -34.18 5.11 15.34
CA GLY A 137 -35.11 6.19 15.13
C GLY A 137 -36.02 6.00 13.91
N ARG A 138 -36.29 7.07 13.17
CA ARG A 138 -37.09 7.09 11.95
C ARG A 138 -36.46 8.00 10.89
N LEU A 139 -36.94 7.93 9.66
CA LEU A 139 -36.56 8.90 8.62
C LEU A 139 -37.25 10.24 8.87
N PRO A 140 -36.65 11.36 8.41
CA PRO A 140 -37.29 12.68 8.43
C PRO A 140 -38.60 12.70 7.62
N GLU A 141 -39.65 13.27 8.16
CA GLU A 141 -40.97 13.37 7.53
C GLU A 141 -41.42 14.83 7.32
N GLY A 142 -40.74 15.78 7.95
CA GLY A 142 -41.13 17.18 7.93
C GLY A 142 -39.94 18.14 8.05
N PRO A 143 -40.26 19.46 7.95
CA PRO A 143 -39.22 20.47 8.10
C PRO A 143 -38.61 20.47 9.50
N GLY A 144 -37.33 20.81 9.61
CA GLY A 144 -36.62 20.87 10.87
C GLY A 144 -36.17 19.51 11.40
N GLU A 145 -36.25 18.42 10.61
CA GLU A 145 -35.81 17.08 10.97
C GLU A 145 -34.70 16.61 10.05
N LEU A 146 -33.76 15.80 10.61
CA LEU A 146 -32.71 15.15 9.83
C LEU A 146 -32.37 13.78 10.42
N ALA A 147 -31.83 12.89 9.58
CA ALA A 147 -31.20 11.66 10.00
C ALA A 147 -29.71 11.73 9.63
N VAL A 148 -28.83 11.23 10.49
CA VAL A 148 -27.37 11.38 10.33
C VAL A 148 -26.70 10.01 10.25
N GLU A 149 -25.64 9.93 9.47
CA GLU A 149 -24.83 8.72 9.31
C GLU A 149 -24.15 8.34 10.63
N LYS A 150 -24.04 7.03 10.91
CA LYS A 150 -23.60 6.46 12.19
C LYS A 150 -22.23 6.92 12.66
N ASN A 151 -21.26 7.04 11.74
CA ASN A 151 -19.90 7.48 12.10
C ASN A 151 -19.86 8.97 12.43
N THR A 152 -20.65 9.77 11.72
CA THR A 152 -20.87 11.19 12.02
C THR A 152 -21.50 11.37 13.40
N VAL A 153 -22.54 10.57 13.71
CA VAL A 153 -23.17 10.56 15.04
C VAL A 153 -22.18 10.19 16.12
N ALA A 154 -21.36 9.16 15.90
CA ALA A 154 -20.38 8.70 16.89
C ALA A 154 -19.28 9.74 17.15
N ARG A 155 -18.75 10.37 16.10
CA ARG A 155 -17.71 11.40 16.21
C ARG A 155 -18.18 12.67 16.91
N ALA A 156 -19.34 13.17 16.51
CA ALA A 156 -19.92 14.39 17.10
C ALA A 156 -20.59 14.14 18.46
N GLY A 157 -20.81 12.88 18.83
CA GLY A 157 -21.55 12.51 20.03
C GLY A 157 -23.03 12.90 19.99
N PHE A 158 -23.63 13.05 18.80
CA PHE A 158 -25.05 13.37 18.65
C PHE A 158 -25.95 12.29 19.24
N THR A 159 -27.15 12.64 19.63
CA THR A 159 -28.15 11.70 20.19
C THR A 159 -29.48 11.89 19.50
N VAL A 160 -30.20 10.82 19.21
CA VAL A 160 -31.53 10.87 18.63
C VAL A 160 -32.45 11.70 19.55
N GLY A 161 -33.19 12.63 18.98
CA GLY A 161 -34.01 13.63 19.68
C GLY A 161 -33.22 14.89 20.06
N GLY A 162 -31.90 14.94 19.87
CA GLY A 162 -31.08 16.11 20.15
C GLY A 162 -30.95 17.07 18.95
N PRO A 163 -30.42 18.28 19.18
CA PRO A 163 -30.18 19.26 18.12
C PRO A 163 -28.92 18.94 17.31
N VAL A 164 -28.97 19.21 16.01
CA VAL A 164 -27.84 19.24 15.09
C VAL A 164 -27.87 20.54 14.33
N THR A 165 -26.75 21.26 14.29
CA THR A 165 -26.66 22.53 13.56
C THR A 165 -26.02 22.31 12.20
N VAL A 166 -26.67 22.81 11.15
CA VAL A 166 -26.17 22.79 9.77
C VAL A 166 -26.05 24.20 9.27
N LEU A 167 -25.26 24.43 8.21
CA LEU A 167 -25.17 25.73 7.55
C LEU A 167 -26.08 25.72 6.31
N ASP A 168 -26.91 26.78 6.14
CA ASP A 168 -27.68 26.98 4.92
C ASP A 168 -26.79 27.53 3.77
N ALA A 169 -27.38 27.74 2.58
CA ALA A 169 -26.68 28.26 1.40
C ALA A 169 -26.01 29.61 1.63
N ALA A 170 -26.57 30.45 2.51
CA ALA A 170 -26.01 31.74 2.90
C ALA A 170 -24.84 31.58 3.89
N GLY A 171 -24.70 30.40 4.50
CA GLY A 171 -23.74 30.07 5.57
C GLY A 171 -24.26 30.41 6.96
N GLU A 172 -25.58 30.61 7.11
CA GLU A 172 -26.20 30.87 8.39
C GLU A 172 -26.56 29.57 9.12
N PRO A 173 -26.33 29.49 10.43
CA PRO A 173 -26.59 28.27 11.19
C PRO A 173 -28.10 28.01 11.34
N ARG A 174 -28.50 26.75 11.01
CA ARG A 174 -29.86 26.24 11.17
C ARG A 174 -29.82 25.04 12.09
N THR A 175 -30.62 25.03 13.13
CA THR A 175 -30.72 23.93 14.07
C THR A 175 -31.87 23.02 13.72
N LEU A 176 -31.59 21.73 13.49
CA LEU A 176 -32.56 20.70 13.15
C LEU A 176 -32.54 19.63 14.24
N THR A 177 -33.55 18.77 14.28
CA THR A 177 -33.69 17.69 15.25
C THR A 177 -33.22 16.37 14.63
N LEU A 178 -32.31 15.67 15.27
CA LEU A 178 -31.86 14.33 14.84
C LEU A 178 -32.98 13.32 15.15
N VAL A 179 -33.63 12.78 14.12
CA VAL A 179 -34.73 11.79 14.28
C VAL A 179 -34.31 10.38 13.95
N GLY A 180 -33.19 10.17 13.25
CA GLY A 180 -32.73 8.84 12.88
C GLY A 180 -31.22 8.73 12.66
N VAL A 181 -30.73 7.49 12.73
CA VAL A 181 -29.32 7.16 12.46
C VAL A 181 -29.27 6.21 11.27
N LEU A 182 -28.45 6.55 10.28
CA LEU A 182 -28.34 5.86 9.01
C LEU A 182 -27.07 5.03 8.91
N ASP A 183 -27.11 3.94 8.14
CA ASP A 183 -25.94 3.21 7.66
C ASP A 183 -25.90 3.28 6.14
N LEU A 184 -24.94 4.05 5.62
CA LEU A 184 -24.67 4.15 4.19
C LEU A 184 -23.72 3.05 3.69
N GLY A 185 -23.21 2.21 4.58
CA GLY A 185 -22.13 1.28 4.26
C GLY A 185 -20.84 2.03 3.86
N VAL A 186 -20.00 1.41 3.07
CA VAL A 186 -18.83 2.05 2.46
C VAL A 186 -19.29 2.73 1.16
N ASN A 187 -20.01 3.83 1.29
CA ASN A 187 -20.37 4.63 0.12
C ASN A 187 -19.20 5.56 -0.24
N ARG A 188 -18.59 5.31 -1.40
CA ARG A 188 -17.43 6.04 -1.87
C ARG A 188 -17.66 7.52 -2.16
N LEU A 189 -18.85 7.87 -2.63
CA LEU A 189 -19.19 9.27 -2.92
C LEU A 189 -19.16 10.12 -1.65
N TYR A 190 -19.39 9.47 -0.50
CA TYR A 190 -19.53 10.14 0.80
C TYR A 190 -18.59 9.56 1.86
N GLY A 191 -17.69 8.62 1.49
CA GLY A 191 -16.77 7.97 2.43
C GLY A 191 -15.85 9.00 3.10
N GLY A 192 -15.86 8.99 4.43
CA GLY A 192 -15.11 9.95 5.25
C GLY A 192 -15.80 11.29 5.45
N SER A 193 -16.83 11.64 4.68
CA SER A 193 -17.59 12.89 4.85
C SER A 193 -18.66 12.76 5.91
N THR A 194 -19.08 13.90 6.50
CA THR A 194 -20.28 13.96 7.30
C THR A 194 -21.51 13.87 6.39
N VAL A 195 -22.48 13.01 6.72
CA VAL A 195 -23.69 12.82 5.89
C VAL A 195 -24.96 12.92 6.71
N ALA A 196 -25.91 13.70 6.20
CA ALA A 196 -27.27 13.75 6.72
C ALA A 196 -28.29 13.51 5.60
N ALA A 197 -29.41 12.85 5.94
CA ALA A 197 -30.57 12.77 5.05
C ALA A 197 -31.68 13.67 5.54
N LEU A 198 -32.34 14.35 4.61
CA LEU A 198 -33.41 15.31 4.83
C LEU A 198 -34.50 15.07 3.81
N THR A 199 -35.71 15.66 4.05
CA THR A 199 -36.73 15.72 3.00
C THR A 199 -36.25 16.58 1.84
N ASP A 200 -36.72 16.31 0.62
CA ASP A 200 -36.37 17.10 -0.57
C ASP A 200 -36.61 18.61 -0.35
N ALA A 201 -37.77 18.95 0.28
CA ALA A 201 -38.10 20.31 0.58
C ALA A 201 -37.13 21.00 1.55
N GLU A 202 -36.73 20.29 2.61
CA GLU A 202 -35.74 20.82 3.59
C GLU A 202 -34.35 20.94 2.98
N LEU A 203 -33.93 19.92 2.20
CA LEU A 203 -32.64 19.96 1.53
C LEU A 203 -32.56 21.11 0.51
N THR A 204 -33.63 21.31 -0.28
CA THR A 204 -33.77 22.44 -1.19
C THR A 204 -33.74 23.79 -0.45
N ALA A 205 -34.46 23.89 0.67
CA ALA A 205 -34.51 25.12 1.46
C ALA A 205 -33.15 25.50 2.06
N LEU A 206 -32.37 24.48 2.46
CA LEU A 206 -31.03 24.68 3.03
C LEU A 206 -29.97 24.96 1.97
N THR A 207 -29.97 24.24 0.83
CA THR A 207 -28.89 24.26 -0.15
C THR A 207 -29.18 25.06 -1.41
N GLY A 208 -30.45 25.46 -1.62
CA GLY A 208 -30.85 26.15 -2.83
C GLY A 208 -30.87 25.31 -4.10
N THR A 209 -30.64 23.99 -4.01
CA THR A 209 -30.64 23.12 -5.18
C THR A 209 -31.91 22.30 -5.28
N GLU A 210 -32.50 22.22 -6.49
CA GLU A 210 -33.61 21.33 -6.83
C GLU A 210 -33.19 20.26 -7.83
N ARG A 211 -31.90 19.94 -7.89
CA ARG A 211 -31.35 19.06 -8.89
C ARG A 211 -31.01 17.68 -8.31
N PHE A 212 -31.20 16.66 -9.13
CA PHE A 212 -31.01 15.27 -8.76
C PHE A 212 -29.68 14.76 -9.31
N ALA A 213 -28.90 14.11 -8.45
CA ALA A 213 -27.63 13.48 -8.81
C ALA A 213 -27.85 12.15 -9.57
N GLU A 214 -28.99 11.49 -9.31
CA GLU A 214 -29.36 10.21 -9.91
C GLU A 214 -30.88 10.09 -9.91
N VAL A 215 -31.46 9.45 -10.95
CA VAL A 215 -32.87 9.04 -10.94
C VAL A 215 -32.94 7.53 -11.08
N VAL A 216 -33.55 6.87 -10.09
CA VAL A 216 -33.64 5.41 -10.03
C VAL A 216 -35.06 4.93 -10.23
N VAL A 217 -35.22 3.81 -10.90
CA VAL A 217 -36.49 3.31 -11.37
C VAL A 217 -36.65 1.83 -11.02
N ALA A 218 -37.83 1.47 -10.51
CA ALA A 218 -38.27 0.10 -10.41
C ALA A 218 -39.25 -0.25 -11.56
N ALA A 219 -39.07 -1.40 -12.18
CA ALA A 219 -39.89 -1.90 -13.27
C ALA A 219 -41.21 -2.52 -12.78
N ARG A 220 -42.26 -2.41 -13.56
CA ARG A 220 -43.46 -3.23 -13.34
C ARG A 220 -43.16 -4.72 -13.56
N PRO A 221 -43.80 -5.61 -12.80
CA PRO A 221 -43.65 -7.05 -13.01
C PRO A 221 -43.86 -7.45 -14.47
N GLY A 222 -42.88 -8.16 -15.04
CA GLY A 222 -42.92 -8.64 -16.42
C GLY A 222 -42.27 -7.70 -17.45
N VAL A 223 -41.81 -6.52 -17.08
CA VAL A 223 -41.01 -5.63 -17.94
C VAL A 223 -39.53 -5.90 -17.66
N SER A 224 -38.74 -6.20 -18.71
CA SER A 224 -37.30 -6.42 -18.54
C SER A 224 -36.54 -5.09 -18.41
N GLU A 225 -35.45 -5.09 -17.63
CA GLU A 225 -34.55 -3.94 -17.44
C GLU A 225 -34.15 -3.29 -18.78
N ALA A 226 -33.79 -4.09 -19.78
CA ALA A 226 -33.36 -3.59 -21.09
C ALA A 226 -34.47 -2.85 -21.84
N VAL A 227 -35.70 -3.39 -21.85
CA VAL A 227 -36.85 -2.73 -22.51
C VAL A 227 -37.18 -1.42 -21.80
N LEU A 228 -37.15 -1.42 -20.47
CA LEU A 228 -37.44 -0.21 -19.69
C LEU A 228 -36.34 0.85 -19.92
N ARG A 229 -35.06 0.45 -19.91
CA ARG A 229 -33.93 1.35 -20.21
C ARG A 229 -34.13 2.05 -21.57
N ASP A 230 -34.46 1.28 -22.62
CA ASP A 230 -34.62 1.84 -23.97
C ASP A 230 -35.82 2.82 -24.05
N ARG A 231 -36.91 2.53 -23.36
CA ARG A 231 -38.07 3.44 -23.24
C ARG A 231 -37.71 4.73 -22.50
N VAL A 232 -37.02 4.62 -21.35
CA VAL A 232 -36.60 5.78 -20.56
C VAL A 232 -35.60 6.62 -21.34
N SER A 233 -34.62 6.00 -22.01
CA SER A 233 -33.63 6.70 -22.85
C SER A 233 -34.30 7.45 -24.01
N ALA A 234 -35.30 6.83 -24.68
CA ALA A 234 -36.05 7.47 -25.74
C ALA A 234 -36.90 8.64 -25.24
N ALA A 235 -37.56 8.49 -24.08
CA ALA A 235 -38.34 9.56 -23.45
C ALA A 235 -37.50 10.79 -23.07
N LEU A 236 -36.24 10.55 -22.67
CA LEU A 236 -35.26 11.61 -22.34
C LEU A 236 -34.51 12.15 -23.55
N GLY A 237 -34.86 11.73 -24.77
CA GLY A 237 -34.19 12.16 -26.00
C GLY A 237 -32.70 11.84 -26.06
N HIS A 238 -32.25 10.83 -25.35
CA HIS A 238 -30.84 10.44 -25.18
C HIS A 238 -29.93 11.52 -24.56
N ALA A 239 -30.52 12.46 -23.83
CA ALA A 239 -29.77 13.54 -23.18
C ALA A 239 -28.91 13.06 -21.98
N TYR A 240 -29.30 11.94 -21.37
CA TYR A 240 -28.63 11.38 -20.20
C TYR A 240 -28.21 9.94 -20.44
N PRO A 241 -27.08 9.48 -19.83
CA PRO A 241 -26.75 8.07 -19.76
C PRO A 241 -27.80 7.31 -18.95
N VAL A 242 -28.37 6.26 -19.53
CA VAL A 242 -29.35 5.40 -18.87
C VAL A 242 -28.78 3.98 -18.80
N LEU A 243 -28.66 3.45 -17.61
CA LEU A 243 -28.13 2.12 -17.32
C LEU A 243 -29.25 1.19 -16.87
N THR A 244 -29.14 -0.09 -17.21
CA THR A 244 -29.93 -1.11 -16.51
C THR A 244 -29.42 -1.30 -15.10
N GLY A 245 -30.25 -1.81 -14.18
CA GLY A 245 -29.81 -2.15 -12.83
C GLY A 245 -28.65 -3.14 -12.81
N SER A 246 -28.62 -4.09 -13.75
CA SER A 246 -27.51 -5.01 -13.93
C SER A 246 -26.22 -4.31 -14.39
N GLU A 247 -26.31 -3.33 -15.30
CA GLU A 247 -25.16 -2.51 -15.74
C GLU A 247 -24.66 -1.60 -14.62
N LEU A 248 -25.56 -0.99 -13.85
CA LEU A 248 -25.22 -0.20 -12.69
C LEU A 248 -24.46 -1.03 -11.65
N ARG A 249 -24.98 -2.21 -11.29
CA ARG A 249 -24.29 -3.14 -10.37
C ARG A 249 -22.95 -3.59 -10.89
N ALA A 250 -22.82 -3.84 -12.21
CA ALA A 250 -21.54 -4.19 -12.84
C ALA A 250 -20.53 -3.02 -12.79
N LYS A 251 -20.99 -1.79 -13.03
CA LYS A 251 -20.18 -0.57 -12.92
C LYS A 251 -19.66 -0.37 -11.48
N LEU A 252 -20.54 -0.47 -10.50
CA LEU A 252 -20.18 -0.37 -9.08
C LEU A 252 -19.18 -1.46 -8.66
N ALA A 253 -19.34 -2.70 -9.16
CA ALA A 253 -18.39 -3.79 -8.92
C ALA A 253 -17.00 -3.52 -9.50
N VAL A 254 -16.93 -2.91 -10.69
CA VAL A 254 -15.65 -2.51 -11.31
C VAL A 254 -15.01 -1.37 -10.51
N GLU A 255 -15.78 -0.41 -10.08
CA GLU A 255 -15.27 0.71 -9.27
C GLU A 255 -14.75 0.23 -7.91
N ALA A 256 -15.51 -0.61 -7.21
CA ALA A 256 -15.05 -1.29 -6.00
C ALA A 256 -13.74 -2.05 -6.22
N GLY A 257 -13.64 -2.73 -7.37
CA GLY A 257 -12.45 -3.49 -7.74
C GLY A 257 -11.19 -2.63 -7.94
N LYS A 258 -11.30 -1.40 -8.41
CA LYS A 258 -10.15 -0.52 -8.70
C LYS A 258 -9.34 -0.21 -7.43
N TYR A 259 -10.01 0.10 -6.32
CA TYR A 259 -9.35 0.42 -5.04
C TYR A 259 -8.64 -0.78 -4.44
N VAL A 260 -9.33 -1.93 -4.43
CA VAL A 260 -8.80 -3.17 -3.87
C VAL A 260 -7.66 -3.72 -4.73
N THR A 261 -7.75 -3.57 -6.07
CA THR A 261 -6.79 -4.18 -7.00
C THR A 261 -5.37 -3.64 -6.83
N GLY A 262 -5.19 -2.33 -6.67
CA GLY A 262 -3.87 -1.73 -6.46
C GLY A 262 -3.21 -2.25 -5.19
N PHE A 263 -3.93 -2.23 -4.08
CA PHE A 263 -3.42 -2.71 -2.79
C PHE A 263 -3.14 -4.22 -2.81
N VAL A 264 -4.05 -5.03 -3.35
CA VAL A 264 -3.86 -6.48 -3.51
C VAL A 264 -2.66 -6.80 -4.41
N ALA A 265 -2.41 -6.03 -5.48
CA ALA A 265 -1.25 -6.23 -6.35
C ALA A 265 0.06 -6.03 -5.58
N VAL A 266 0.16 -5.02 -4.74
CA VAL A 266 1.32 -4.80 -3.86
C VAL A 266 1.48 -5.97 -2.89
N LEU A 267 0.42 -6.39 -2.20
CA LEU A 267 0.44 -7.54 -1.28
C LEU A 267 0.83 -8.85 -2.00
N LEU A 268 0.36 -9.07 -3.24
CA LEU A 268 0.77 -10.23 -4.05
C LEU A 268 2.27 -10.20 -4.37
N GLY A 269 2.84 -9.03 -4.59
CA GLY A 269 4.29 -8.87 -4.72
C GLY A 269 5.04 -9.39 -3.49
N PHE A 270 4.60 -9.04 -2.29
CA PHE A 270 5.14 -9.57 -1.03
C PHE A 270 4.92 -11.09 -0.90
N GLY A 271 3.74 -11.58 -1.29
CA GLY A 271 3.42 -13.01 -1.30
C GLY A 271 4.36 -13.81 -2.20
N LEU A 272 4.69 -13.28 -3.38
CA LEU A 272 5.65 -13.88 -4.30
C LEU A 272 7.06 -13.94 -3.70
N VAL A 273 7.47 -12.90 -2.99
CA VAL A 273 8.75 -12.88 -2.26
C VAL A 273 8.76 -13.93 -1.15
N ALA A 274 7.71 -13.98 -0.33
CA ALA A 274 7.57 -14.98 0.74
C ALA A 274 7.63 -16.42 0.18
N LEU A 275 6.97 -16.68 -0.94
CA LEU A 275 7.03 -17.95 -1.65
C LEU A 275 8.43 -18.24 -2.22
N THR A 276 9.14 -17.23 -2.72
CA THR A 276 10.51 -17.38 -3.21
C THR A 276 11.45 -17.79 -2.08
N VAL A 277 11.33 -17.17 -0.91
CA VAL A 277 12.09 -17.58 0.30
C VAL A 277 11.73 -19.02 0.70
N SER A 278 10.43 -19.35 0.69
CA SER A 278 9.96 -20.73 0.97
C SER A 278 10.52 -21.74 -0.04
N ALA A 279 10.57 -21.40 -1.32
CA ALA A 279 11.18 -22.21 -2.38
C ALA A 279 12.67 -22.51 -2.09
N PHE A 280 13.42 -21.52 -1.62
CA PHE A 280 14.81 -21.71 -1.19
C PHE A 280 14.94 -22.65 0.01
N VAL A 281 14.05 -22.53 0.99
CA VAL A 281 14.02 -23.43 2.16
C VAL A 281 13.72 -24.86 1.73
N ILE A 282 12.74 -25.06 0.84
CA ILE A 282 12.39 -26.38 0.27
C ILE A 282 13.59 -26.97 -0.49
N TYR A 283 14.14 -26.21 -1.44
CA TYR A 283 15.30 -26.62 -2.22
C TYR A 283 16.45 -27.09 -1.32
N ASN A 284 16.80 -26.27 -0.32
CA ASN A 284 17.88 -26.58 0.60
C ASN A 284 17.62 -27.86 1.40
N THR A 285 16.39 -28.00 1.94
CA THR A 285 15.99 -29.17 2.73
C THR A 285 16.03 -30.46 1.88
N PHE A 286 15.45 -30.44 0.68
CA PHE A 286 15.45 -31.62 -0.18
C PHE A 286 16.84 -31.94 -0.74
N ALA A 287 17.69 -30.94 -1.00
CA ALA A 287 19.08 -31.15 -1.41
C ALA A 287 19.88 -31.89 -0.33
N ILE A 288 19.64 -31.56 0.92
CA ILE A 288 20.27 -32.16 2.08
C ILE A 288 19.72 -33.57 2.36
N LEU A 289 18.38 -33.71 2.33
CA LEU A 289 17.74 -35.02 2.49
C LEU A 289 18.22 -36.00 1.42
N ALA A 290 18.33 -35.57 0.17
CA ALA A 290 18.88 -36.39 -0.93
C ALA A 290 20.34 -36.80 -0.67
N ALA A 291 21.18 -35.89 -0.16
CA ALA A 291 22.58 -36.18 0.18
C ALA A 291 22.68 -37.19 1.34
N GLN A 292 21.86 -37.05 2.38
CA GLN A 292 21.84 -37.97 3.52
C GLN A 292 21.37 -39.40 3.17
N ARG A 293 20.41 -39.49 2.24
CA ARG A 293 19.83 -40.77 1.78
C ARG A 293 20.56 -41.40 0.62
N THR A 294 21.79 -40.92 0.29
CA THR A 294 22.57 -41.37 -0.87
C THR A 294 22.79 -42.87 -0.84
N ARG A 295 23.13 -43.46 0.32
CA ARG A 295 23.33 -44.88 0.50
C ARG A 295 22.05 -45.70 0.33
N GLU A 296 20.93 -45.24 0.91
CA GLU A 296 19.61 -45.88 0.75
C GLU A 296 19.15 -45.85 -0.71
N LEU A 297 19.27 -44.67 -1.38
CA LEU A 297 18.92 -44.51 -2.78
C LEU A 297 19.80 -45.31 -3.73
N ALA A 298 21.06 -45.47 -3.40
CA ALA A 298 21.99 -46.35 -4.12
C ALA A 298 21.64 -47.82 -3.97
N LEU A 299 21.25 -48.28 -2.76
CA LEU A 299 20.78 -49.67 -2.52
C LEU A 299 19.50 -49.94 -3.30
N LEU A 300 18.52 -49.02 -3.32
CA LEU A 300 17.32 -49.17 -4.13
C LEU A 300 17.64 -49.32 -5.63
N ARG A 301 18.64 -48.58 -6.11
CA ARG A 301 19.13 -48.73 -7.49
C ARG A 301 19.89 -50.03 -7.75
N ALA A 302 20.61 -50.52 -6.76
CA ALA A 302 21.30 -51.80 -6.84
C ALA A 302 20.31 -52.99 -6.92
N VAL A 303 19.14 -52.88 -6.27
CA VAL A 303 18.02 -53.83 -6.34
C VAL A 303 17.16 -53.65 -7.61
N GLY A 304 17.52 -52.70 -8.50
CA GLY A 304 16.88 -52.57 -9.82
C GLY A 304 15.93 -51.34 -10.00
N ALA A 305 15.84 -50.43 -9.04
CA ALA A 305 15.07 -49.22 -9.22
C ALA A 305 15.66 -48.28 -10.29
N SER A 306 14.84 -47.82 -11.21
CA SER A 306 15.25 -46.88 -12.27
C SER A 306 15.52 -45.47 -11.69
N ARG A 307 16.32 -44.67 -12.42
CA ARG A 307 16.56 -43.24 -12.07
C ARG A 307 15.29 -42.46 -11.91
N ARG A 308 14.30 -42.73 -12.82
CA ARG A 308 12.98 -42.05 -12.80
C ARG A 308 12.19 -42.43 -11.56
N GLN A 309 12.23 -43.66 -11.11
CA GLN A 309 11.54 -44.11 -9.90
C GLN A 309 12.08 -43.44 -8.63
N VAL A 310 13.42 -43.36 -8.50
CA VAL A 310 14.09 -42.70 -7.37
C VAL A 310 13.74 -41.18 -7.35
N SER A 311 13.84 -40.50 -8.50
CA SER A 311 13.47 -39.10 -8.59
C SER A 311 11.96 -38.87 -8.30
N ALA A 312 11.10 -39.78 -8.78
CA ALA A 312 9.65 -39.68 -8.55
C ALA A 312 9.28 -39.85 -7.07
N THR A 313 10.01 -40.68 -6.30
CA THR A 313 9.76 -40.82 -4.86
C THR A 313 10.03 -39.50 -4.12
N VAL A 314 11.14 -38.83 -4.44
CA VAL A 314 11.47 -37.51 -3.85
C VAL A 314 10.45 -36.42 -4.26
N LEU A 315 10.02 -36.44 -5.52
CA LEU A 315 8.98 -35.47 -6.00
C LEU A 315 7.60 -35.75 -5.37
N LEU A 316 7.25 -37.02 -5.10
CA LEU A 316 6.02 -37.37 -4.38
C LEU A 316 6.06 -36.90 -2.92
N GLU A 317 7.23 -37.02 -2.25
CA GLU A 317 7.40 -36.44 -0.91
C GLU A 317 7.23 -34.94 -0.91
N ALA A 318 7.78 -34.22 -1.93
CA ALA A 318 7.62 -32.78 -2.09
C ALA A 318 6.15 -32.39 -2.43
N LEU A 319 5.48 -33.17 -3.25
CA LEU A 319 4.06 -33.00 -3.58
C LEU A 319 3.17 -33.10 -2.33
N LEU A 320 3.36 -34.15 -1.52
CA LEU A 320 2.63 -34.36 -0.28
C LEU A 320 2.88 -33.20 0.70
N LEU A 321 4.14 -32.79 0.86
CA LEU A 321 4.52 -31.67 1.69
C LEU A 321 3.85 -30.37 1.20
N GLY A 322 3.89 -30.13 -0.12
CA GLY A 322 3.29 -28.97 -0.76
C GLY A 322 1.79 -28.89 -0.53
N ILE A 323 1.07 -29.99 -0.73
CA ILE A 323 -0.38 -30.03 -0.51
C ILE A 323 -0.73 -29.76 0.96
N VAL A 324 -0.09 -30.48 1.89
CA VAL A 324 -0.38 -30.35 3.33
C VAL A 324 -0.06 -28.93 3.82
N ALA A 325 1.11 -28.40 3.44
CA ALA A 325 1.52 -27.07 3.84
C ALA A 325 0.67 -25.98 3.21
N SER A 326 0.23 -26.16 1.96
CA SER A 326 -0.65 -25.18 1.29
C SER A 326 -2.05 -25.14 1.88
N ILE A 327 -2.63 -26.29 2.20
CA ILE A 327 -3.91 -26.35 2.92
C ILE A 327 -3.76 -25.74 4.32
N GLY A 328 -2.69 -26.08 5.03
CA GLY A 328 -2.39 -25.50 6.34
C GLY A 328 -2.20 -23.97 6.28
N GLY A 329 -1.55 -23.45 5.24
CA GLY A 329 -1.38 -22.03 5.00
C GLY A 329 -2.70 -21.30 4.75
N LEU A 330 -3.56 -21.88 3.91
CA LEU A 330 -4.90 -21.33 3.67
C LEU A 330 -5.75 -21.32 4.96
N LEU A 331 -5.75 -22.41 5.72
CA LEU A 331 -6.45 -22.46 7.01
C LEU A 331 -5.91 -21.41 7.99
N MET A 332 -4.59 -21.26 8.06
CA MET A 332 -3.94 -20.24 8.90
C MET A 332 -4.36 -18.84 8.49
N SER A 333 -4.44 -18.55 7.19
CA SER A 333 -4.86 -17.22 6.70
C SER A 333 -6.30 -16.89 7.07
N VAL A 334 -7.20 -17.86 6.97
CA VAL A 334 -8.61 -17.72 7.38
C VAL A 334 -8.71 -17.50 8.90
N LEU A 335 -7.96 -18.27 9.69
CA LEU A 335 -7.93 -18.11 11.16
C LEU A 335 -7.40 -16.74 11.58
N ILE A 336 -6.36 -16.22 10.89
CA ILE A 336 -5.86 -14.87 11.12
C ILE A 336 -6.95 -13.84 10.77
N GLY A 337 -7.67 -14.01 9.65
CA GLY A 337 -8.79 -13.16 9.27
C GLY A 337 -9.87 -13.09 10.35
N TYR A 338 -10.29 -14.22 10.89
CA TYR A 338 -11.23 -14.24 12.02
C TYR A 338 -10.65 -13.60 13.29
N GLY A 339 -9.36 -13.83 13.55
CA GLY A 339 -8.66 -13.21 14.68
C GLY A 339 -8.64 -11.67 14.59
N LEU A 340 -8.46 -11.13 13.40
CA LEU A 340 -8.54 -9.68 13.16
C LEU A 340 -9.96 -9.13 13.37
N ILE A 341 -10.99 -9.87 12.95
CA ILE A 341 -12.38 -9.48 13.18
C ILE A 341 -12.71 -9.46 14.69
N TRP A 342 -12.24 -10.45 15.44
CA TRP A 342 -12.44 -10.49 16.90
C TRP A 342 -11.62 -9.45 17.65
N GLY A 343 -10.42 -9.12 17.12
CA GLY A 343 -9.51 -8.13 17.68
C GLY A 343 -9.77 -6.70 17.21
N ARG A 344 -10.81 -6.44 16.42
CA ARG A 344 -11.07 -5.12 15.82
C ARG A 344 -11.16 -3.97 16.83
N GLU A 345 -11.64 -4.27 18.06
CA GLU A 345 -11.70 -3.29 19.14
C GLU A 345 -10.31 -2.90 19.67
N LEU A 346 -9.28 -3.74 19.41
CA LEU A 346 -7.89 -3.48 19.76
C LEU A 346 -7.11 -2.76 18.64
N VAL A 347 -7.61 -2.85 17.42
CA VAL A 347 -7.04 -2.22 16.23
C VAL A 347 -8.08 -1.23 15.73
N ALA A 348 -7.96 0.02 16.11
CA ALA A 348 -8.85 1.10 15.68
C ALA A 348 -8.70 1.31 14.16
N THR A 349 -9.39 0.51 13.37
CA THR A 349 -9.44 0.63 11.92
C THR A 349 -10.88 0.83 11.47
N ASP A 350 -11.11 1.84 10.66
CA ASP A 350 -12.42 2.12 10.03
C ASP A 350 -12.72 1.16 8.87
N ILE A 351 -11.86 0.14 8.64
CA ILE A 351 -12.07 -0.84 7.60
C ILE A 351 -13.22 -1.78 8.00
N PRO A 352 -14.29 -1.90 7.21
CA PRO A 352 -15.38 -2.84 7.48
C PRO A 352 -14.86 -4.27 7.35
N LEU A 353 -14.52 -4.89 8.48
CA LEU A 353 -14.06 -6.27 8.53
C LEU A 353 -15.28 -7.20 8.45
N HIS A 354 -15.49 -7.79 7.27
CA HIS A 354 -16.49 -8.82 7.03
C HIS A 354 -15.90 -10.22 7.25
N THR A 355 -16.77 -11.20 7.38
CA THR A 355 -16.35 -12.61 7.49
C THR A 355 -15.47 -12.99 6.29
N PRO A 356 -14.32 -13.67 6.51
CA PRO A 356 -13.41 -14.02 5.44
C PRO A 356 -14.11 -14.84 4.34
N VAL A 357 -14.06 -14.33 3.11
CA VAL A 357 -14.64 -14.98 1.93
C VAL A 357 -13.54 -15.73 1.19
N VAL A 358 -13.69 -17.05 1.09
CA VAL A 358 -12.79 -17.91 0.31
C VAL A 358 -13.49 -18.37 -0.96
N ARG A 359 -13.14 -17.75 -2.09
CA ARG A 359 -13.70 -18.15 -3.39
C ARG A 359 -13.01 -19.40 -3.91
N TRP A 360 -13.72 -20.18 -4.73
CA TRP A 360 -13.17 -21.38 -5.34
C TRP A 360 -11.86 -21.15 -6.14
N PRO A 361 -11.73 -20.09 -6.97
CA PRO A 361 -10.48 -19.80 -7.64
C PRO A 361 -9.32 -19.54 -6.66
N THR A 362 -9.57 -18.81 -5.56
CA THR A 362 -8.58 -18.54 -4.51
C THR A 362 -8.07 -19.82 -3.85
N PHE A 363 -8.96 -20.76 -3.54
CA PHE A 363 -8.57 -22.08 -3.06
C PHE A 363 -7.65 -22.79 -4.05
N LEU A 364 -8.03 -22.84 -5.33
CA LEU A 364 -7.24 -23.51 -6.36
C LEU A 364 -5.87 -22.85 -6.58
N VAL A 365 -5.83 -21.52 -6.61
CA VAL A 365 -4.58 -20.77 -6.79
C VAL A 365 -3.67 -20.99 -5.57
N ALA A 366 -4.16 -20.83 -4.36
CA ALA A 366 -3.36 -20.98 -3.15
C ALA A 366 -2.78 -22.41 -3.02
N VAL A 367 -3.61 -23.43 -3.16
CA VAL A 367 -3.16 -24.83 -3.02
C VAL A 367 -2.36 -25.28 -4.23
N GLY A 368 -2.82 -24.93 -5.44
CA GLY A 368 -2.15 -25.33 -6.68
C GLY A 368 -0.78 -24.66 -6.83
N PHE A 369 -0.71 -23.36 -6.63
CA PHE A 369 0.54 -22.60 -6.79
C PHE A 369 1.58 -22.93 -5.68
N GLY A 370 1.14 -23.05 -4.42
CA GLY A 370 2.02 -23.44 -3.34
C GLY A 370 2.58 -24.87 -3.54
N THR A 371 1.73 -25.80 -3.97
CA THR A 371 2.16 -27.17 -4.33
C THR A 371 3.10 -27.17 -5.52
N PHE A 372 2.82 -26.38 -6.55
CA PHE A 372 3.68 -26.21 -7.73
C PHE A 372 5.07 -25.72 -7.34
N VAL A 373 5.15 -24.67 -6.52
CA VAL A 373 6.43 -24.13 -6.01
C VAL A 373 7.20 -25.20 -5.22
N ALA A 374 6.52 -26.00 -4.38
CA ALA A 374 7.15 -27.07 -3.62
C ALA A 374 7.77 -28.13 -4.54
N VAL A 375 7.03 -28.58 -5.55
CA VAL A 375 7.52 -29.59 -6.51
C VAL A 375 8.66 -29.06 -7.37
N VAL A 376 8.53 -27.83 -7.90
CA VAL A 376 9.57 -27.20 -8.72
C VAL A 376 10.86 -27.00 -7.92
N SER A 377 10.76 -26.55 -6.69
CA SER A 377 11.93 -26.37 -5.79
C SER A 377 12.66 -27.68 -5.49
N ALA A 378 11.91 -28.79 -5.40
CA ALA A 378 12.48 -30.11 -5.16
C ALA A 378 13.01 -30.79 -6.44
N LEU A 379 12.74 -30.24 -7.64
CA LEU A 379 13.06 -30.90 -8.92
C LEU A 379 14.57 -31.15 -9.09
N VAL A 380 15.40 -30.15 -8.84
CA VAL A 380 16.87 -30.28 -8.97
C VAL A 380 17.45 -31.27 -7.95
N PRO A 381 17.11 -31.22 -6.65
CA PRO A 381 17.47 -32.25 -5.69
C PRO A 381 17.00 -33.65 -6.10
N ALA A 382 15.77 -33.81 -6.54
CA ALA A 382 15.23 -35.11 -6.96
C ALA A 382 15.96 -35.68 -8.18
N LEU A 383 16.25 -34.85 -9.17
CA LEU A 383 17.06 -35.33 -10.34
C LEU A 383 18.49 -35.70 -9.96
N SER A 384 19.10 -34.98 -9.02
CA SER A 384 20.45 -35.27 -8.53
C SER A 384 20.48 -36.60 -7.74
N ALA A 385 19.45 -36.84 -6.90
CA ALA A 385 19.28 -38.11 -6.19
C ALA A 385 19.17 -39.32 -7.14
N GLY A 386 18.43 -39.17 -8.25
CA GLY A 386 18.33 -40.22 -9.29
C GLY A 386 19.62 -40.50 -10.06
N ARG A 387 20.63 -39.63 -10.01
CA ARG A 387 21.93 -39.80 -10.72
C ARG A 387 23.00 -40.48 -9.90
N VAL A 388 22.76 -40.82 -8.63
CA VAL A 388 23.72 -41.49 -7.76
C VAL A 388 24.10 -42.85 -8.34
N ALA A 389 25.41 -43.11 -8.54
CA ALA A 389 25.88 -44.38 -9.06
C ALA A 389 25.96 -45.42 -7.92
N PRO A 390 25.39 -46.64 -8.07
CA PRO A 390 25.37 -47.64 -7.00
C PRO A 390 26.75 -48.01 -6.47
N LEU A 391 27.75 -48.19 -7.35
CA LEU A 391 29.09 -48.53 -6.97
C LEU A 391 29.88 -47.39 -6.30
N ALA A 392 29.58 -46.15 -6.68
CA ALA A 392 30.29 -45.00 -6.11
C ALA A 392 29.80 -44.68 -4.67
N ALA A 393 28.55 -45.03 -4.34
CA ALA A 393 27.99 -44.84 -3.00
C ALA A 393 28.46 -45.91 -1.98
N LEU A 394 28.96 -47.03 -2.47
CA LEU A 394 29.54 -48.10 -1.65
C LEU A 394 31.05 -47.93 -1.39
N ARG A 395 31.72 -47.05 -2.13
CA ARG A 395 33.12 -46.65 -1.93
C ARG A 395 33.15 -45.26 -1.33
N ASP A 396 33.70 -45.07 -0.16
CA ASP A 396 33.94 -43.78 0.50
C ASP A 396 34.82 -42.78 -0.31
N ALA A 397 35.28 -43.20 -1.49
CA ALA A 397 36.22 -42.46 -2.35
C ALA A 397 35.58 -41.45 -3.32
N ALA A 398 34.22 -41.27 -3.33
CA ALA A 398 33.56 -40.46 -4.34
C ALA A 398 33.41 -38.96 -3.98
N LEU A 399 34.09 -38.47 -2.96
CA LEU A 399 33.95 -37.10 -2.48
C LEU A 399 34.89 -36.06 -3.14
N SER A 400 35.71 -36.49 -4.12
CA SER A 400 36.59 -35.57 -4.85
C SER A 400 36.03 -35.31 -6.26
N GLU A 401 35.26 -34.22 -6.44
CA GLU A 401 35.00 -33.73 -7.81
C GLU A 401 36.34 -33.45 -8.51
N PRO A 402 36.53 -33.92 -9.77
CA PRO A 402 37.75 -33.62 -10.53
C PRO A 402 37.93 -32.09 -10.62
N ARG A 403 39.07 -31.58 -10.23
CA ARG A 403 39.40 -30.13 -10.22
C ARG A 403 39.18 -29.44 -11.55
N ALA A 404 39.25 -30.11 -12.67
CA ALA A 404 39.00 -29.56 -14.01
C ALA A 404 37.53 -29.17 -14.26
N VAL A 405 36.55 -29.95 -13.73
CA VAL A 405 35.10 -29.66 -13.86
C VAL A 405 34.71 -28.51 -12.94
N ALA A 406 35.38 -28.33 -11.81
CA ALA A 406 35.11 -27.23 -10.88
C ALA A 406 35.52 -25.87 -11.47
N GLY A 407 36.58 -25.79 -12.26
CA GLY A 407 37.01 -24.54 -12.93
C GLY A 407 36.01 -24.00 -13.95
N GLY A 408 35.56 -24.88 -14.87
CA GLY A 408 34.61 -24.51 -15.91
C GLY A 408 33.23 -24.03 -15.33
N ARG A 409 32.72 -24.68 -14.28
CA ARG A 409 31.51 -24.28 -13.59
C ARG A 409 31.64 -22.92 -12.87
N ARG A 410 32.83 -22.60 -12.35
CA ARG A 410 33.11 -21.31 -11.71
C ARG A 410 33.13 -20.21 -12.74
N THR A 411 33.79 -20.38 -13.87
CA THR A 411 33.80 -19.39 -14.96
C THR A 411 32.40 -19.14 -15.53
N ALA A 412 31.64 -20.22 -15.80
CA ALA A 412 30.27 -20.10 -16.27
C ALA A 412 29.38 -19.31 -15.30
N ARG A 413 29.52 -19.50 -13.99
CA ARG A 413 28.76 -18.70 -12.99
C ARG A 413 29.17 -17.23 -12.96
N VAL A 414 30.48 -16.96 -13.06
CA VAL A 414 30.94 -15.55 -13.13
C VAL A 414 30.38 -14.90 -14.36
N VAL A 415 30.47 -15.52 -15.52
CA VAL A 415 29.93 -14.99 -16.78
C VAL A 415 28.42 -14.77 -16.68
N ALA A 416 27.68 -15.76 -16.20
CA ALA A 416 26.21 -15.62 -16.04
C ALA A 416 25.84 -14.51 -15.05
N ALA A 417 26.50 -14.42 -13.91
CA ALA A 417 26.24 -13.38 -12.92
C ALA A 417 26.56 -11.99 -13.45
N THR A 418 27.70 -11.84 -14.16
CA THR A 418 28.07 -10.56 -14.78
C THR A 418 27.10 -10.16 -15.86
N LEU A 419 26.69 -11.09 -16.74
CA LEU A 419 25.72 -10.81 -17.79
C LEU A 419 24.36 -10.35 -17.20
N LEU A 420 23.85 -11.09 -16.21
CA LEU A 420 22.62 -10.74 -15.53
C LEU A 420 22.72 -9.37 -14.83
N ALA A 421 23.83 -9.09 -14.15
CA ALA A 421 24.06 -7.81 -13.50
C ALA A 421 24.15 -6.65 -14.53
N THR A 422 24.79 -6.87 -15.67
CA THR A 422 24.86 -5.86 -16.74
C THR A 422 23.47 -5.56 -17.32
N ILE A 423 22.68 -6.61 -17.64
CA ILE A 423 21.30 -6.43 -18.12
C ILE A 423 20.45 -5.70 -17.08
N ALA A 424 20.59 -6.07 -15.81
CA ALA A 424 19.90 -5.44 -14.69
C ALA A 424 20.22 -3.95 -14.59
N LEU A 425 21.50 -3.58 -14.62
CA LEU A 425 21.95 -2.18 -14.54
C LEU A 425 21.50 -1.37 -15.76
N LEU A 426 21.50 -1.97 -16.95
CA LEU A 426 20.98 -1.33 -18.16
C LEU A 426 19.46 -1.10 -18.06
N ALA A 427 18.69 -2.05 -17.53
CA ALA A 427 17.26 -1.90 -17.32
C ALA A 427 16.96 -0.80 -16.29
N VAL A 428 17.69 -0.78 -15.17
CA VAL A 428 17.59 0.27 -14.15
C VAL A 428 17.94 1.63 -14.75
N GLY A 429 19.07 1.73 -15.46
CA GLY A 429 19.51 2.98 -16.08
C GLY A 429 18.55 3.52 -17.16
N ALA A 430 17.91 2.61 -17.91
CA ALA A 430 16.90 2.98 -18.91
C ALA A 430 15.56 3.40 -18.26
N GLY A 431 15.27 2.91 -17.08
CA GLY A 431 14.05 3.26 -16.36
C GLY A 431 14.07 4.64 -15.70
N ILE A 432 15.23 5.12 -15.25
CA ILE A 432 15.37 6.40 -14.53
C ILE A 432 14.80 7.59 -15.34
N PRO A 433 15.21 7.83 -16.59
CA PRO A 433 14.75 9.01 -17.34
C PRO A 433 13.29 8.92 -17.80
N LEU A 434 12.63 7.80 -17.61
CA LEU A 434 11.22 7.62 -17.96
C LEU A 434 10.27 7.97 -16.79
N GLY A 435 10.81 8.29 -15.60
CA GLY A 435 9.98 8.59 -14.43
C GLY A 435 9.06 7.45 -14.01
N PHE A 436 7.81 7.76 -13.68
CA PHE A 436 6.81 6.76 -13.27
C PHE A 436 6.58 5.62 -14.28
N PRO A 437 6.46 5.86 -15.60
CA PRO A 437 6.42 4.80 -16.62
C PRO A 437 7.65 3.88 -16.62
N GLY A 438 8.80 4.36 -16.15
CA GLY A 438 10.04 3.59 -16.05
C GLY A 438 10.15 2.71 -14.81
N LEU A 439 9.29 2.89 -13.82
CA LEU A 439 9.32 2.15 -12.56
C LEU A 439 9.30 0.60 -12.75
N PRO A 440 8.52 0.02 -13.66
CA PRO A 440 8.59 -1.42 -13.93
C PRO A 440 9.98 -1.89 -14.41
N LEU A 441 10.71 -1.05 -15.17
CA LEU A 441 12.08 -1.36 -15.62
C LEU A 441 13.07 -1.30 -14.45
N VAL A 442 12.94 -0.32 -13.55
CA VAL A 442 13.76 -0.19 -12.34
C VAL A 442 13.55 -1.39 -11.41
N LEU A 443 12.30 -1.75 -11.13
CA LEU A 443 11.97 -2.88 -10.25
C LEU A 443 12.34 -4.22 -10.89
N GLY A 444 12.07 -4.39 -12.19
CA GLY A 444 12.48 -5.57 -12.95
C GLY A 444 14.00 -5.73 -13.02
N GLY A 445 14.72 -4.64 -13.22
CA GLY A 445 16.18 -4.59 -13.13
C GLY A 445 16.69 -4.95 -11.74
N GLY A 446 16.05 -4.44 -10.68
CA GLY A 446 16.34 -4.82 -9.28
C GLY A 446 16.16 -6.32 -9.03
N MET A 447 15.08 -6.91 -9.57
CA MET A 447 14.86 -8.36 -9.50
C MET A 447 15.95 -9.14 -10.24
N LEU A 448 16.36 -8.68 -11.43
CA LEU A 448 17.48 -9.31 -12.17
C LEU A 448 18.81 -9.18 -11.42
N LEU A 449 19.05 -8.04 -10.76
CA LEU A 449 20.23 -7.84 -9.91
C LEU A 449 20.22 -8.82 -8.73
N PHE A 450 19.05 -9.05 -8.15
CA PHE A 450 18.89 -10.09 -7.13
C PHE A 450 19.20 -11.48 -7.67
N VAL A 451 18.69 -11.85 -8.85
CA VAL A 451 19.03 -13.15 -9.49
C VAL A 451 20.52 -13.26 -9.76
N ALA A 452 21.17 -12.19 -10.20
CA ALA A 452 22.62 -12.13 -10.36
C ALA A 452 23.35 -12.40 -9.03
N ALA A 453 22.88 -11.81 -7.92
CA ALA A 453 23.42 -12.05 -6.58
C ALA A 453 23.24 -13.52 -6.14
N VAL A 454 22.12 -14.16 -6.47
CA VAL A 454 21.89 -15.59 -6.23
C VAL A 454 22.90 -16.45 -6.96
N VAL A 455 23.14 -16.19 -8.25
CA VAL A 455 24.11 -16.93 -9.07
C VAL A 455 25.54 -16.71 -8.56
N ALA A 456 25.88 -15.48 -8.18
CA ALA A 456 27.19 -15.11 -7.63
C ALA A 456 27.39 -15.53 -6.17
N GLY A 457 26.32 -15.81 -5.42
CA GLY A 457 26.32 -16.05 -3.98
C GLY A 457 27.38 -17.04 -3.48
N PRO A 458 27.53 -18.22 -4.10
CA PRO A 458 28.58 -19.16 -3.69
C PRO A 458 30.01 -18.64 -3.84
N LEU A 459 30.21 -17.54 -4.59
CA LEU A 459 31.52 -16.89 -4.77
C LEU A 459 31.68 -15.68 -3.84
N LEU A 460 30.60 -14.88 -3.66
CA LEU A 460 30.63 -13.65 -2.90
C LEU A 460 30.50 -13.89 -1.40
N VAL A 461 29.54 -14.73 -0.97
CA VAL A 461 29.25 -14.92 0.45
C VAL A 461 30.45 -15.39 1.27
N PRO A 462 31.27 -16.40 0.84
CA PRO A 462 32.44 -16.79 1.62
C PRO A 462 33.50 -15.69 1.75
N ARG A 463 33.61 -14.80 0.77
CA ARG A 463 34.50 -13.64 0.83
C ARG A 463 33.98 -12.58 1.77
N ALA A 464 32.70 -12.28 1.70
CA ALA A 464 32.02 -11.32 2.58
C ALA A 464 32.09 -11.77 4.04
N VAL A 465 31.84 -13.06 4.31
CA VAL A 465 31.98 -13.65 5.65
C VAL A 465 33.45 -13.58 6.13
N ALA A 466 34.44 -13.78 5.26
CA ALA A 466 35.85 -13.63 5.63
C ALA A 466 36.18 -12.17 5.95
N LEU A 467 35.63 -11.20 5.22
CA LEU A 467 35.82 -9.76 5.46
C LEU A 467 35.19 -9.35 6.81
N VAL A 468 33.93 -9.66 7.03
CA VAL A 468 33.20 -9.31 8.27
C VAL A 468 33.78 -10.06 9.46
N GLY A 469 34.16 -11.32 9.27
CA GLY A 469 34.74 -12.15 10.31
C GLY A 469 36.21 -11.88 10.62
N TRP A 470 36.92 -11.04 9.82
CA TRP A 470 38.32 -10.69 10.03
C TRP A 470 38.56 -10.00 11.37
N LEU A 471 37.70 -9.04 11.72
CA LEU A 471 37.81 -8.30 12.97
C LEU A 471 37.55 -9.18 14.21
N PRO A 472 36.45 -9.95 14.32
CA PRO A 472 36.27 -10.90 15.39
C PRO A 472 37.40 -11.96 15.48
N ALA A 473 37.89 -12.46 14.34
CA ALA A 473 38.97 -13.43 14.33
C ALA A 473 40.27 -12.87 14.92
N ARG A 474 40.55 -11.59 14.66
CA ARG A 474 41.72 -10.91 15.21
C ARG A 474 41.60 -10.56 16.70
N LEU A 475 40.42 -10.24 17.16
CA LEU A 475 40.17 -9.76 18.54
C LEU A 475 39.93 -10.90 19.53
N PHE A 476 39.24 -11.98 19.12
CA PHE A 476 38.74 -13.03 20.00
C PHE A 476 39.37 -14.41 19.75
N GLY A 477 40.39 -14.51 18.88
CA GLY A 477 41.26 -15.68 18.75
C GLY A 477 40.67 -16.84 17.95
N THR A 478 40.83 -18.08 18.44
CA THR A 478 40.63 -19.33 17.67
C THR A 478 39.17 -19.63 17.33
N VAL A 479 38.23 -19.30 18.20
CA VAL A 479 36.79 -19.61 18.00
C VAL A 479 36.20 -18.88 16.78
N PRO A 480 36.40 -17.57 16.61
CA PRO A 480 35.96 -16.88 15.41
C PRO A 480 36.69 -17.33 14.14
N THR A 481 37.99 -17.61 14.22
CA THR A 481 38.77 -18.13 13.09
C THR A 481 38.19 -19.45 12.57
N LEU A 482 37.81 -20.34 13.49
CA LEU A 482 37.14 -21.61 13.13
C LEU A 482 35.74 -21.36 12.52
N ALA A 483 34.97 -20.42 13.04
CA ALA A 483 33.64 -20.08 12.51
C ALA A 483 33.74 -19.61 11.03
N VAL A 484 34.68 -18.70 10.74
CA VAL A 484 34.96 -18.22 9.37
C VAL A 484 35.43 -19.34 8.45
N ALA A 485 36.38 -20.18 8.91
CA ALA A 485 36.90 -21.30 8.15
C ALA A 485 35.78 -22.31 7.81
N ASN A 486 34.88 -22.57 8.75
CA ASN A 486 33.76 -23.49 8.58
C ASN A 486 32.78 -23.00 7.48
N THR A 487 32.40 -21.71 7.51
CA THR A 487 31.51 -21.11 6.49
C THR A 487 32.14 -21.18 5.09
N ARG A 488 33.47 -21.03 4.99
CA ARG A 488 34.22 -21.12 3.70
C ARG A 488 34.31 -22.55 3.13
N ARG A 489 34.25 -23.57 3.97
CA ARG A 489 34.29 -24.98 3.51
C ARG A 489 33.05 -25.38 2.71
N ASN A 490 31.87 -24.82 3.04
CA ASN A 490 30.59 -25.13 2.40
C ASN A 490 29.95 -23.91 1.75
N PRO A 491 30.53 -23.37 0.65
CA PRO A 491 30.14 -22.08 0.08
C PRO A 491 28.70 -22.06 -0.48
N ARG A 492 28.22 -23.17 -1.04
CA ARG A 492 26.84 -23.25 -1.59
C ARG A 492 25.78 -23.15 -0.50
N ARG A 493 26.04 -23.76 0.64
CA ARG A 493 25.13 -23.77 1.77
C ARG A 493 25.11 -22.42 2.48
N ALA A 494 26.29 -21.84 2.74
CA ALA A 494 26.39 -20.50 3.29
C ALA A 494 25.66 -19.47 2.40
N ALA A 495 25.86 -19.58 1.07
CA ALA A 495 25.14 -18.71 0.12
C ALA A 495 23.62 -18.88 0.18
N ALA A 496 23.11 -20.11 0.23
CA ALA A 496 21.66 -20.34 0.26
C ALA A 496 20.99 -19.74 1.50
N THR A 497 21.62 -19.88 2.69
CA THR A 497 21.08 -19.27 3.92
C THR A 497 21.20 -17.76 3.92
N THR A 498 22.32 -17.21 3.48
CA THR A 498 22.54 -15.77 3.36
C THR A 498 21.54 -15.14 2.40
N LEU A 499 21.32 -15.74 1.22
CA LEU A 499 20.43 -15.22 0.18
C LEU A 499 18.96 -15.21 0.60
N ALA A 500 18.51 -16.19 1.38
CA ALA A 500 17.16 -16.19 1.94
C ALA A 500 16.93 -14.95 2.83
N LEU A 501 17.93 -14.53 3.59
CA LEU A 501 17.87 -13.33 4.41
C LEU A 501 18.01 -12.06 3.56
N VAL A 502 18.87 -12.07 2.52
CA VAL A 502 19.03 -10.94 1.58
C VAL A 502 17.70 -10.54 0.98
N ILE A 503 16.83 -11.49 0.57
CA ILE A 503 15.53 -11.20 -0.04
C ILE A 503 14.65 -10.39 0.91
N GLY A 504 14.45 -10.91 2.13
CA GLY A 504 13.57 -10.26 3.10
C GLY A 504 14.08 -8.86 3.49
N VAL A 505 15.39 -8.74 3.75
CA VAL A 505 16.01 -7.47 4.13
C VAL A 505 16.05 -6.49 2.95
N ALA A 506 16.30 -6.96 1.72
CA ALA A 506 16.32 -6.09 0.54
C ALA A 506 14.95 -5.44 0.29
N LEU A 507 13.88 -6.23 0.37
CA LEU A 507 12.54 -5.69 0.19
C LEU A 507 12.17 -4.69 1.29
N MET A 508 12.52 -5.00 2.55
CA MET A 508 12.32 -4.07 3.66
C MET A 508 13.07 -2.76 3.45
N SER A 509 14.32 -2.84 3.02
CA SER A 509 15.15 -1.65 2.78
C SER A 509 14.65 -0.84 1.59
N LEU A 510 14.14 -1.48 0.53
CA LEU A 510 13.53 -0.82 -0.61
C LEU A 510 12.33 0.02 -0.17
N PHE A 511 11.39 -0.58 0.56
CA PHE A 511 10.21 0.14 1.04
C PHE A 511 10.55 1.20 2.09
N ALA A 512 11.51 0.94 2.98
CA ALA A 512 11.96 1.94 3.94
C ALA A 512 12.50 3.21 3.26
N VAL A 513 13.26 3.04 2.16
CA VAL A 513 13.77 4.19 1.37
C VAL A 513 12.63 4.90 0.64
N LEU A 514 11.72 4.17 -0.02
CA LEU A 514 10.58 4.77 -0.73
C LEU A 514 9.70 5.59 0.22
N LEU A 515 9.34 5.04 1.37
CA LEU A 515 8.48 5.71 2.35
C LEU A 515 9.18 6.88 3.05
N ALA A 516 10.47 6.73 3.38
CA ALA A 516 11.24 7.83 3.95
C ALA A 516 11.36 9.00 2.96
N THR A 517 11.54 8.69 1.67
CA THR A 517 11.57 9.69 0.62
C THR A 517 10.20 10.34 0.43
N ALA A 518 9.13 9.54 0.39
CA ALA A 518 7.76 10.07 0.28
C ALA A 518 7.44 11.01 1.45
N ARG A 519 7.80 10.63 2.68
CA ARG A 519 7.60 11.46 3.88
C ARG A 519 8.38 12.78 3.81
N ASP A 520 9.65 12.73 3.37
CA ASP A 520 10.47 13.93 3.23
C ASP A 520 9.94 14.86 2.13
N GLN A 521 9.52 14.29 0.99
CA GLN A 521 8.92 15.04 -0.12
C GLN A 521 7.61 15.69 0.29
N SER A 522 6.70 14.93 0.91
CA SER A 522 5.43 15.47 1.39
C SER A 522 5.63 16.56 2.44
N GLY A 523 6.60 16.39 3.34
CA GLY A 523 6.94 17.41 4.33
C GLY A 523 7.50 18.69 3.69
N ARG A 524 8.32 18.56 2.64
CA ARG A 524 8.84 19.72 1.87
C ARG A 524 7.74 20.38 1.08
N GLU A 525 6.95 19.62 0.36
CA GLU A 525 5.84 20.13 -0.44
C GLU A 525 4.84 20.91 0.40
N LEU A 526 4.50 20.41 1.60
CA LEU A 526 3.67 21.14 2.56
C LEU A 526 4.36 22.41 3.08
N THR A 527 5.69 22.41 3.23
CA THR A 527 6.41 23.57 3.72
C THR A 527 6.64 24.62 2.62
N GLU A 528 6.86 24.18 1.38
CA GLU A 528 7.13 25.04 0.22
C GLU A 528 5.83 25.61 -0.38
N ASN A 529 4.79 24.76 -0.50
CA ASN A 529 3.51 25.16 -1.09
C ASN A 529 2.57 25.88 -0.10
N PHE A 530 2.76 25.64 1.21
CA PHE A 530 2.02 26.32 2.28
C PHE A 530 2.95 27.02 3.25
N PRO A 531 3.61 28.11 2.85
CA PRO A 531 4.55 28.81 3.71
C PRO A 531 3.87 29.52 4.89
N VAL A 532 2.54 29.61 4.90
CA VAL A 532 1.74 30.17 5.99
C VAL A 532 1.21 29.10 6.92
N GLU A 533 1.02 29.44 8.20
CA GLU A 533 0.55 28.48 9.20
C GLU A 533 -0.92 28.12 9.04
N PHE A 534 -1.76 29.06 8.62
CA PHE A 534 -3.20 28.83 8.45
C PHE A 534 -3.72 29.38 7.12
N THR A 535 -4.53 28.57 6.49
CA THR A 535 -5.31 28.96 5.31
C THR A 535 -6.79 28.88 5.66
N LEU A 536 -7.53 29.98 5.43
CA LEU A 536 -8.93 30.08 5.69
C LEU A 536 -9.70 30.12 4.39
N ASN A 537 -10.63 29.23 4.22
CA ASN A 537 -11.52 29.15 3.06
C ASN A 537 -12.98 29.19 3.51
N ARG A 538 -13.88 29.62 2.63
CA ARG A 538 -15.30 29.47 2.89
C ARG A 538 -15.72 28.02 2.68
N ALA A 539 -16.45 27.44 3.62
CA ALA A 539 -17.05 26.12 3.48
C ALA A 539 -18.04 26.10 2.31
N ARG A 540 -18.16 24.97 1.66
CA ARG A 540 -19.15 24.74 0.60
C ARG A 540 -20.49 24.50 1.24
N THR A 541 -21.46 25.37 1.00
CA THR A 541 -22.78 25.32 1.62
C THR A 541 -23.92 25.14 0.63
N ASP A 542 -23.61 25.15 -0.69
CA ASP A 542 -24.61 24.96 -1.75
C ASP A 542 -24.15 23.86 -2.73
N GLY A 543 -25.08 23.34 -3.52
CA GLY A 543 -24.78 22.36 -4.57
C GLY A 543 -24.08 22.94 -5.80
N THR A 544 -23.69 24.23 -5.77
CA THR A 544 -23.09 24.94 -6.89
C THR A 544 -21.72 25.51 -6.54
N PHE A 545 -20.98 25.98 -7.53
CA PHE A 545 -19.73 26.73 -7.30
C PHE A 545 -19.98 28.19 -6.87
N GLU A 546 -21.22 28.60 -6.67
CA GLU A 546 -21.54 29.98 -6.29
C GLU A 546 -21.16 30.30 -4.85
N SER A 547 -21.31 29.37 -3.92
CA SER A 547 -20.81 29.53 -2.55
C SER A 547 -19.33 29.84 -2.46
N MET A 548 -18.52 29.25 -3.34
CA MET A 548 -17.09 29.57 -3.44
C MET A 548 -16.84 31.02 -3.94
N ARG A 549 -17.77 31.55 -4.77
CA ARG A 549 -17.70 32.94 -5.27
C ARG A 549 -18.20 33.94 -4.27
N ALA A 550 -19.05 33.54 -3.31
CA ALA A 550 -19.56 34.42 -2.25
C ALA A 550 -18.43 35.02 -1.39
N GLY A 551 -17.27 34.37 -1.38
CA GLY A 551 -16.05 34.83 -0.74
C GLY A 551 -16.09 34.81 0.79
N MET A 552 -15.03 35.31 1.39
CA MET A 552 -14.87 35.36 2.84
C MET A 552 -15.81 36.41 3.46
N PRO A 553 -16.30 36.21 4.69
CA PRO A 553 -17.13 37.14 5.40
C PRO A 553 -16.46 38.52 5.53
N ALA A 554 -17.27 39.57 5.29
CA ALA A 554 -16.79 40.93 5.42
C ALA A 554 -16.35 41.23 6.86
N GLY A 555 -15.18 41.87 7.03
CA GLY A 555 -14.68 42.24 8.33
C GLY A 555 -13.76 41.20 8.98
N LEU A 556 -13.81 39.90 8.61
CA LEU A 556 -12.96 38.88 9.21
C LEU A 556 -11.45 39.18 9.05
N ALA A 557 -11.02 39.55 7.83
CA ALA A 557 -9.62 39.88 7.59
C ALA A 557 -9.15 41.09 8.44
N SER A 558 -10.01 42.07 8.66
CA SER A 558 -9.68 43.24 9.50
C SER A 558 -9.67 42.88 11.00
N ALA A 559 -10.56 42.01 11.44
CA ALA A 559 -10.56 41.50 12.81
C ALA A 559 -9.27 40.75 13.11
N LEU A 560 -8.90 39.79 12.24
CA LEU A 560 -7.65 39.01 12.38
C LEU A 560 -6.41 39.90 12.39
N ARG A 561 -6.34 40.96 11.56
CA ARG A 561 -5.22 41.91 11.59
C ARG A 561 -5.10 42.71 12.88
N GLY A 562 -6.16 42.78 13.68
CA GLY A 562 -6.14 43.38 15.02
C GLY A 562 -5.42 42.59 16.07
N HIS A 563 -5.13 41.34 15.84
CA HIS A 563 -4.48 40.44 16.78
C HIS A 563 -2.95 40.44 16.61
N PRO A 564 -2.17 40.71 17.67
CA PRO A 564 -0.72 40.75 17.59
C PRO A 564 -0.06 39.37 17.33
N GLU A 565 -0.82 38.30 17.50
CA GLU A 565 -0.37 36.92 17.23
C GLU A 565 -0.18 36.65 15.73
N PHE A 566 -0.79 37.46 14.85
CA PHE A 566 -0.69 37.30 13.40
C PHE A 566 0.23 38.34 12.78
N ALA A 567 1.31 37.91 12.14
CA ALA A 567 2.26 38.78 11.45
C ALA A 567 1.66 39.32 10.13
N THR A 568 0.96 38.44 9.41
CA THR A 568 0.37 38.80 8.11
C THR A 568 -0.97 38.09 7.93
N VAL A 569 -1.95 38.84 7.47
CA VAL A 569 -3.26 38.32 7.02
C VAL A 569 -3.49 38.87 5.61
N ALA A 570 -3.33 37.99 4.61
CA ALA A 570 -3.47 38.34 3.21
C ALA A 570 -4.80 37.87 2.63
N GLU A 571 -5.42 38.74 1.86
CA GLU A 571 -6.66 38.49 1.14
C GLU A 571 -6.34 38.05 -0.29
N VAL A 572 -6.63 36.80 -0.60
CA VAL A 572 -6.49 36.28 -1.96
C VAL A 572 -7.82 36.36 -2.69
N ARG A 573 -7.81 37.07 -3.81
CA ARG A 573 -8.91 37.07 -4.75
C ARG A 573 -8.56 36.21 -5.93
N SER A 574 -9.52 35.41 -6.39
CA SER A 574 -9.26 34.56 -7.56
C SER A 574 -10.51 34.36 -8.40
N GLU A 575 -10.31 34.09 -9.67
CA GLU A 575 -11.35 33.74 -10.63
C GLU A 575 -10.86 32.62 -11.55
N MET A 576 -11.74 31.67 -11.89
CA MET A 576 -11.48 30.70 -12.97
C MET A 576 -12.12 31.24 -14.26
N PRO A 577 -11.37 31.51 -15.34
CA PRO A 577 -11.94 31.85 -16.62
C PRO A 577 -12.86 30.72 -17.13
N LEU A 578 -14.10 31.04 -17.47
CA LEU A 578 -15.14 30.10 -17.88
C LEU A 578 -14.94 29.48 -19.28
N VAL A 579 -14.01 29.98 -20.08
CA VAL A 579 -13.85 29.58 -21.50
C VAL A 579 -12.39 29.19 -21.78
N GLY A 580 -12.19 27.94 -22.07
CA GLY A 580 -10.98 27.41 -22.74
C GLY A 580 -9.78 27.08 -21.84
N GLU A 581 -9.59 27.72 -20.71
CA GLU A 581 -8.46 27.46 -19.83
C GLU A 581 -8.90 27.15 -18.40
N ARG A 582 -8.47 26.00 -17.89
CA ARG A 582 -8.67 25.57 -16.49
C ARG A 582 -7.65 26.24 -15.55
N THR A 583 -7.33 27.52 -15.79
CA THR A 583 -6.26 28.22 -15.08
C THR A 583 -6.85 29.24 -14.15
N ARG A 584 -6.62 29.09 -12.85
CA ARG A 584 -7.00 30.04 -11.83
C ARG A 584 -6.17 31.32 -11.97
N VAL A 585 -6.80 32.49 -11.96
CA VAL A 585 -6.13 33.79 -11.90
C VAL A 585 -6.26 34.33 -10.48
N ALA A 586 -5.14 34.61 -9.82
CA ALA A 586 -5.10 35.12 -8.45
C ALA A 586 -4.56 36.55 -8.39
N ALA A 587 -5.03 37.32 -7.41
CA ALA A 587 -4.51 38.64 -7.08
C ALA A 587 -4.48 38.84 -5.56
N VAL A 588 -3.42 39.46 -5.08
CA VAL A 588 -3.25 39.86 -3.67
C VAL A 588 -2.90 41.33 -3.62
N PRO A 589 -3.45 42.12 -2.67
CA PRO A 589 -3.04 43.51 -2.50
C PRO A 589 -1.53 43.62 -2.29
N PRO A 590 -0.83 44.53 -2.97
CA PRO A 590 0.63 44.64 -2.91
C PRO A 590 1.19 44.84 -1.50
N SER A 591 0.45 45.50 -0.61
CA SER A 591 0.84 45.69 0.79
C SER A 591 0.82 44.43 1.62
N GLN A 592 0.11 43.35 1.16
CA GLN A 592 -0.05 42.06 1.80
C GLN A 592 0.86 40.99 1.16
N LEU A 593 1.40 41.21 -0.03
CA LEU A 593 2.30 40.32 -0.73
C LEU A 593 3.74 40.46 -0.17
N ARG A 594 3.99 39.88 1.00
CA ARG A 594 5.24 39.98 1.75
C ARG A 594 5.48 38.78 2.65
N GLY A 595 6.71 38.64 3.10
CA GLY A 595 7.09 37.54 3.97
C GLY A 595 6.87 36.17 3.31
N ALA A 596 6.27 35.26 4.03
CA ALA A 596 5.99 33.89 3.58
C ALA A 596 4.98 33.79 2.40
N ILE A 597 4.25 34.88 2.11
CA ILE A 597 3.24 34.91 1.03
C ILE A 597 3.84 35.32 -0.31
N LEU A 598 5.08 35.82 -0.32
CA LEU A 598 5.76 36.24 -1.54
C LEU A 598 6.26 35.01 -2.31
N PRO A 599 5.76 34.75 -3.54
CA PRO A 599 6.23 33.61 -4.32
C PRO A 599 7.74 33.69 -4.62
N GLU A 600 8.42 32.53 -4.64
CA GLU A 600 9.82 32.46 -5.05
C GLU A 600 9.95 32.63 -6.57
N VAL A 601 10.55 33.72 -6.99
CA VAL A 601 10.70 34.07 -8.41
C VAL A 601 11.90 33.33 -9.00
N THR A 602 11.65 32.52 -10.02
CA THR A 602 12.70 31.77 -10.74
C THR A 602 13.24 32.50 -11.97
N ALA A 603 12.42 33.40 -12.57
CA ALA A 603 12.81 34.21 -13.69
C ALA A 603 11.98 35.51 -13.76
N GLY A 604 12.56 36.62 -14.15
CA GLY A 604 11.87 37.90 -14.22
C GLY A 604 11.72 38.61 -12.87
N SER A 605 10.68 39.45 -12.70
CA SER A 605 10.45 40.18 -11.44
C SER A 605 8.96 40.41 -11.19
N LEU A 606 8.48 40.18 -9.96
CA LEU A 606 7.13 40.54 -9.53
C LEU A 606 6.92 42.05 -9.39
N SER A 607 8.00 42.85 -9.29
CA SER A 607 7.90 44.31 -9.31
C SER A 607 7.35 44.86 -10.62
N ASP A 608 7.42 44.11 -11.71
CA ASP A 608 6.95 44.44 -13.04
C ASP A 608 5.48 44.06 -13.28
N LEU A 609 4.80 43.52 -12.23
CA LEU A 609 3.38 43.24 -12.27
C LEU A 609 2.58 44.57 -12.30
N GLY A 610 1.86 44.75 -13.40
CA GLY A 610 1.03 45.96 -13.65
C GLY A 610 -0.14 45.63 -14.59
N PRO A 611 -0.76 46.69 -15.13
CA PRO A 611 -1.79 46.48 -16.15
C PRO A 611 -1.23 45.78 -17.40
N GLY A 612 -1.87 44.75 -17.87
CA GLY A 612 -1.45 43.97 -19.04
C GLY A 612 -0.24 43.06 -18.83
N THR A 613 0.13 42.79 -17.59
CA THR A 613 1.21 41.84 -17.27
C THR A 613 0.73 40.72 -16.34
N VAL A 614 1.43 39.55 -16.37
CA VAL A 614 1.10 38.36 -15.60
C VAL A 614 2.40 37.69 -15.15
N ALA A 615 2.40 37.14 -13.94
CA ALA A 615 3.38 36.13 -13.52
C ALA A 615 2.76 34.75 -13.56
N LEU A 616 3.52 33.76 -14.01
CA LEU A 616 3.05 32.40 -14.20
C LEU A 616 3.81 31.42 -13.32
N ALA A 617 3.14 30.39 -12.83
CA ALA A 617 3.80 29.23 -12.23
C ALA A 617 4.69 28.54 -13.27
N ARG A 618 5.90 28.18 -12.88
CA ARG A 618 6.91 27.58 -13.78
C ARG A 618 6.41 26.30 -14.45
N GLY A 619 5.70 25.44 -13.72
CA GLY A 619 5.13 24.21 -14.26
C GLY A 619 4.15 24.49 -15.40
N TYR A 620 3.22 25.42 -15.18
CA TYR A 620 2.24 25.85 -16.19
C TYR A 620 2.92 26.45 -17.43
N ALA A 621 3.94 27.28 -17.22
CA ALA A 621 4.70 27.89 -18.31
C ALA A 621 5.48 26.86 -19.13
N ALA A 622 6.11 25.88 -18.46
CA ALA A 622 6.88 24.82 -19.12
C ALA A 622 6.01 23.92 -19.99
N GLU A 623 4.82 23.51 -19.51
CA GLU A 623 3.87 22.70 -20.29
C GLU A 623 3.45 23.36 -21.60
N ARG A 624 3.43 24.71 -21.63
CA ARG A 624 2.99 25.51 -22.79
C ARG A 624 4.12 26.16 -23.56
N GLY A 625 5.37 25.92 -23.17
CA GLY A 625 6.55 26.50 -23.80
C GLY A 625 6.62 28.03 -23.66
N LEU A 626 6.10 28.59 -22.55
CA LEU A 626 6.07 30.01 -22.27
C LEU A 626 7.33 30.45 -21.51
N SER A 627 7.78 31.67 -21.75
CA SER A 627 8.92 32.30 -21.07
C SER A 627 8.61 33.74 -20.73
N VAL A 628 9.47 34.37 -19.92
CA VAL A 628 9.37 35.81 -19.65
C VAL A 628 9.40 36.59 -20.98
N GLY A 629 8.44 37.49 -21.16
CA GLY A 629 8.22 38.23 -22.39
C GLY A 629 7.16 37.65 -23.33
N SER A 630 6.74 36.40 -23.16
CA SER A 630 5.65 35.78 -23.93
C SER A 630 4.30 36.50 -23.68
N ALA A 631 3.46 36.60 -24.70
CA ALA A 631 2.09 37.07 -24.58
C ALA A 631 1.15 35.88 -24.54
N VAL A 632 0.21 35.85 -23.57
CA VAL A 632 -0.67 34.72 -23.33
C VAL A 632 -2.12 35.18 -23.26
N PRO A 633 -3.06 34.59 -24.01
CA PRO A 633 -4.46 34.96 -23.93
C PRO A 633 -5.08 34.45 -22.59
N PHE A 634 -5.62 35.37 -21.79
CA PHE A 634 -6.26 35.09 -20.49
C PHE A 634 -7.67 35.68 -20.41
N GLY A 635 -8.54 35.27 -21.27
CA GLY A 635 -9.96 35.63 -21.21
C GLY A 635 -10.21 37.14 -21.02
N ALA A 636 -10.85 37.53 -19.91
CA ALA A 636 -11.15 38.92 -19.60
C ALA A 636 -9.93 39.82 -19.38
N LEU A 637 -8.75 39.25 -19.11
CA LEU A 637 -7.49 39.99 -19.00
C LEU A 637 -6.88 40.33 -20.35
N GLY A 638 -7.45 39.85 -21.45
CA GLY A 638 -6.91 40.01 -22.80
C GLY A 638 -5.66 39.16 -23.04
N THR A 639 -4.60 39.76 -23.54
CA THR A 639 -3.30 39.05 -23.81
C THR A 639 -2.17 39.71 -22.99
N PRO A 640 -2.12 39.44 -21.68
CA PRO A 640 -1.07 39.99 -20.83
C PRO A 640 0.30 39.36 -21.21
N ARG A 641 1.38 40.16 -20.93
CA ARG A 641 2.76 39.70 -21.10
C ARG A 641 3.26 39.06 -19.82
N VAL A 642 3.96 37.94 -19.96
CA VAL A 642 4.62 37.27 -18.84
C VAL A 642 5.82 38.10 -18.37
N VAL A 643 5.82 38.53 -17.11
CA VAL A 643 6.92 39.33 -16.51
C VAL A 643 7.73 38.56 -15.50
N ALA A 644 7.15 37.51 -14.91
CA ALA A 644 7.85 36.63 -13.98
C ALA A 644 7.40 35.20 -14.12
N LEU A 645 8.32 34.27 -13.79
CA LEU A 645 8.01 32.89 -13.50
C LEU A 645 8.33 32.63 -12.04
N PHE A 646 7.43 31.92 -11.35
CA PHE A 646 7.62 31.59 -9.95
C PHE A 646 7.40 30.09 -9.72
N ASP A 647 8.00 29.55 -8.71
CA ASP A 647 7.73 28.19 -8.23
C ASP A 647 6.40 28.17 -7.46
N ASP A 648 5.88 26.96 -7.26
CA ASP A 648 4.59 26.71 -6.65
C ASP A 648 4.42 27.57 -5.38
N SER A 649 3.31 28.25 -5.32
CA SER A 649 3.01 29.31 -4.35
C SER A 649 1.71 28.94 -3.60
N PRO A 650 1.57 29.37 -2.33
CA PRO A 650 0.31 29.21 -1.58
C PRO A 650 -0.86 29.93 -2.25
N LEU A 651 -0.59 30.73 -3.27
CA LEU A 651 -1.63 31.41 -4.05
C LEU A 651 -2.37 30.48 -5.02
N ASP A 652 -2.11 29.16 -4.95
CA ASP A 652 -2.76 28.06 -5.68
C ASP A 652 -3.36 28.49 -7.04
N GLY A 653 -2.62 29.31 -7.75
CA GLY A 653 -3.02 29.86 -9.03
C GLY A 653 -1.90 29.68 -10.06
N SER A 654 -2.27 29.23 -11.24
CA SER A 654 -1.33 29.18 -12.36
C SER A 654 -0.91 30.55 -12.88
N ALA A 655 -1.60 31.61 -12.48
CA ALA A 655 -1.35 33.01 -12.90
C ALA A 655 -1.61 34.02 -11.77
N LEU A 656 -0.61 34.87 -11.49
CA LEU A 656 -0.72 35.97 -10.56
C LEU A 656 -0.73 37.29 -11.37
N VAL A 657 -1.72 38.15 -11.08
CA VAL A 657 -1.87 39.44 -11.72
C VAL A 657 -1.89 40.58 -10.69
N SER A 658 -1.63 41.80 -11.12
CA SER A 658 -1.75 42.93 -10.21
C SER A 658 -3.20 43.13 -9.76
N TYR A 659 -3.40 43.55 -8.52
CA TYR A 659 -4.71 43.78 -7.96
C TYR A 659 -5.59 44.70 -8.83
N GLY A 660 -5.03 45.78 -9.36
CA GLY A 660 -5.72 46.70 -10.27
C GLY A 660 -6.13 46.05 -11.60
N ALA A 661 -5.27 45.19 -12.17
CA ALA A 661 -5.62 44.46 -13.39
C ALA A 661 -6.74 43.45 -13.14
N PHE A 662 -6.70 42.75 -12.00
CA PHE A 662 -7.80 41.84 -11.60
C PHE A 662 -9.13 42.56 -11.45
N THR A 663 -9.15 43.65 -10.67
CA THR A 663 -10.36 44.44 -10.42
C THR A 663 -10.94 45.05 -11.71
N SER A 664 -10.05 45.47 -12.63
CA SER A 664 -10.47 46.02 -13.93
C SER A 664 -11.11 44.96 -14.83
N ALA A 665 -10.63 43.69 -14.76
CA ALA A 665 -11.12 42.60 -15.60
C ALA A 665 -12.38 41.92 -15.02
N TYR A 666 -12.43 41.71 -13.70
CA TYR A 666 -13.45 40.90 -13.02
C TYR A 666 -14.36 41.69 -12.04
N GLY A 667 -14.09 42.97 -11.86
CA GLY A 667 -14.77 43.81 -10.86
C GLY A 667 -14.22 43.65 -9.44
N GLU A 668 -14.79 44.36 -8.49
CA GLU A 668 -14.49 44.15 -7.08
C GLU A 668 -15.10 42.84 -6.60
N ARG A 669 -14.27 41.82 -6.38
CA ARG A 669 -14.67 40.54 -5.85
C ARG A 669 -14.25 40.40 -4.38
N PRO A 670 -15.02 39.75 -3.51
CA PRO A 670 -14.57 39.44 -2.18
C PRO A 670 -13.36 38.48 -2.23
N ALA A 671 -12.53 38.46 -1.18
CA ALA A 671 -11.48 37.48 -1.04
C ALA A 671 -12.10 36.07 -0.95
N VAL A 672 -11.56 35.12 -1.68
CA VAL A 672 -12.02 33.71 -1.61
C VAL A 672 -11.26 32.94 -0.56
N GLU A 673 -10.10 33.44 -0.16
CA GLU A 673 -9.17 32.78 0.75
C GLU A 673 -8.42 33.83 1.58
N LEU A 674 -8.15 33.52 2.86
CA LEU A 674 -7.25 34.30 3.70
C LEU A 674 -6.04 33.43 4.06
N LEU A 675 -4.86 34.00 3.82
CA LEU A 675 -3.59 33.39 4.24
C LEU A 675 -3.13 34.10 5.54
N VAL A 676 -2.93 33.30 6.60
CA VAL A 676 -2.58 33.85 7.93
C VAL A 676 -1.26 33.27 8.37
N ASP A 677 -0.31 34.17 8.60
CA ASP A 677 1.03 33.83 9.10
C ASP A 677 1.18 34.28 10.55
N LEU A 678 1.85 33.50 11.37
CA LEU A 678 2.06 33.77 12.81
C LEU A 678 3.16 34.79 13.04
N ALA A 679 3.02 35.56 14.10
CA ALA A 679 4.08 36.46 14.56
C ALA A 679 5.26 35.63 15.13
N PRO A 680 6.52 36.12 14.98
CA PRO A 680 7.68 35.44 15.47
C PRO A 680 7.57 35.09 16.97
N GLY A 681 7.72 33.81 17.30
CA GLY A 681 7.66 33.31 18.67
C GLY A 681 6.26 32.92 19.16
N VAL A 682 5.21 33.08 18.37
CA VAL A 682 3.87 32.57 18.67
C VAL A 682 3.80 31.10 18.26
N SER A 683 3.28 30.25 19.17
CA SER A 683 3.08 28.85 18.83
C SER A 683 1.85 28.64 17.95
N THR A 684 1.85 27.60 17.08
CA THR A 684 0.68 27.22 16.26
C THR A 684 -0.57 26.99 17.12
N THR A 685 -0.40 26.40 18.33
CA THR A 685 -1.49 26.16 19.27
C THR A 685 -2.08 27.47 19.81
N ASP A 686 -1.27 28.47 20.12
CA ASP A 686 -1.75 29.76 20.61
C ASP A 686 -2.44 30.54 19.51
N GLY A 687 -1.82 30.59 18.30
CA GLY A 687 -2.42 31.18 17.12
C GLY A 687 -3.74 30.56 16.76
N ARG A 688 -3.84 29.22 16.82
CA ARG A 688 -5.08 28.49 16.56
C ARG A 688 -6.17 28.83 17.57
N ARG A 689 -5.85 28.96 18.83
CA ARG A 689 -6.81 29.34 19.90
C ARG A 689 -7.41 30.72 19.66
N VAL A 690 -6.58 31.68 19.28
CA VAL A 690 -7.04 33.05 18.95
C VAL A 690 -7.94 33.01 17.70
N LEU A 691 -7.52 32.25 16.70
CA LEU A 691 -8.27 32.09 15.45
C LEU A 691 -9.65 31.44 15.70
N ASP A 692 -9.71 30.33 16.45
CA ASP A 692 -10.94 29.65 16.80
C ASP A 692 -11.90 30.53 17.62
N ALA A 693 -11.36 31.41 18.48
CA ALA A 693 -12.18 32.34 19.23
C ALA A 693 -12.84 33.37 18.31
N GLU A 694 -12.11 33.91 17.33
CA GLU A 694 -12.64 34.86 16.35
C GLU A 694 -13.63 34.22 15.39
N LEU A 695 -13.36 33.00 14.94
CA LEU A 695 -14.18 32.27 13.99
C LEU A 695 -15.53 31.79 14.56
N ARG A 696 -15.75 31.83 15.88
CA ARG A 696 -17.07 31.54 16.44
C ARG A 696 -18.17 32.45 15.87
N ALA A 697 -17.79 33.69 15.47
CA ALA A 697 -18.70 34.62 14.79
C ALA A 697 -18.90 34.31 13.30
N TYR A 698 -18.07 33.40 12.73
CA TYR A 698 -18.03 33.09 11.30
C TYR A 698 -18.01 31.58 11.06
N PRO A 699 -19.03 30.82 11.43
CA PRO A 699 -19.05 29.37 11.38
C PRO A 699 -18.90 28.79 9.96
N VAL A 700 -19.13 29.62 8.93
CA VAL A 700 -18.94 29.25 7.51
C VAL A 700 -17.46 29.18 7.09
N VAL A 701 -16.53 29.60 7.97
CA VAL A 701 -15.10 29.65 7.63
C VAL A 701 -14.40 28.37 8.09
N GLN A 702 -13.79 27.73 7.14
CA GLN A 702 -12.95 26.56 7.33
C GLN A 702 -11.48 26.98 7.54
N VAL A 703 -10.83 26.38 8.49
CA VAL A 703 -9.39 26.57 8.74
C VAL A 703 -8.61 25.31 8.42
N THR A 704 -7.68 25.43 7.52
CA THR A 704 -6.68 24.41 7.25
C THR A 704 -5.36 24.83 7.92
N SER A 705 -4.80 23.96 8.74
CA SER A 705 -3.49 24.19 9.37
C SER A 705 -2.44 23.35 8.67
N ARG A 706 -1.36 23.97 8.24
CA ARG A 706 -0.20 23.29 7.66
C ARG A 706 0.33 22.18 8.58
N ALA A 707 0.42 22.46 9.88
CA ALA A 707 0.89 21.47 10.85
C ALA A 707 -0.07 20.28 10.96
N ALA A 708 -1.40 20.53 10.96
CA ALA A 708 -2.40 19.46 11.05
C ALA A 708 -2.39 18.57 9.80
N GLU A 709 -2.29 19.14 8.60
CA GLU A 709 -2.18 18.37 7.35
C GLU A 709 -0.89 17.54 7.30
N ALA A 710 0.24 18.13 7.77
CA ALA A 710 1.50 17.41 7.86
C ALA A 710 1.42 16.22 8.84
N ASP A 711 0.79 16.42 10.00
CA ASP A 711 0.61 15.37 11.01
C ASP A 711 -0.33 14.26 10.51
N GLU A 712 -1.41 14.61 9.82
CA GLU A 712 -2.35 13.64 9.25
C GLU A 712 -1.70 12.81 8.13
N LEU A 713 -0.96 13.46 7.22
CA LEU A 713 -0.21 12.76 6.19
C LEU A 713 0.88 11.87 6.78
N ALA A 714 1.59 12.37 7.81
CA ALA A 714 2.59 11.58 8.53
C ALA A 714 1.97 10.36 9.20
N ALA A 715 0.79 10.51 9.85
CA ALA A 715 0.07 9.41 10.46
C ALA A 715 -0.35 8.35 9.44
N SER A 716 -0.88 8.77 8.29
CA SER A 716 -1.24 7.87 7.18
C SER A 716 -0.03 7.10 6.64
N LEU A 717 1.11 7.77 6.48
CA LEU A 717 2.36 7.15 6.06
C LEU A 717 2.91 6.20 7.13
N ASP A 718 2.79 6.53 8.42
CA ASP A 718 3.22 5.68 9.54
C ASP A 718 2.34 4.42 9.65
N GLU A 719 1.04 4.50 9.37
CA GLU A 719 0.15 3.34 9.27
C GLU A 719 0.57 2.40 8.13
N LEU A 720 0.83 2.93 6.94
CA LEU A 720 1.37 2.16 5.81
C LEU A 720 2.71 1.51 6.17
N LEU A 721 3.61 2.24 6.82
CA LEU A 721 4.88 1.71 7.34
C LEU A 721 4.66 0.55 8.30
N GLY A 722 3.70 0.67 9.22
CA GLY A 722 3.31 -0.39 10.15
C GLY A 722 2.86 -1.67 9.44
N ILE A 723 1.99 -1.53 8.45
CA ILE A 723 1.52 -2.65 7.62
C ILE A 723 2.70 -3.31 6.89
N PHE A 724 3.54 -2.53 6.20
CA PHE A 724 4.70 -3.07 5.50
C PHE A 724 5.71 -3.72 6.44
N ALA A 725 5.97 -3.14 7.61
CA ALA A 725 6.85 -3.72 8.62
C ALA A 725 6.33 -5.07 9.13
N ALA A 726 5.02 -5.20 9.36
CA ALA A 726 4.40 -6.46 9.77
C ALA A 726 4.53 -7.55 8.68
N LEU A 727 4.25 -7.18 7.41
CA LEU A 727 4.38 -8.08 6.25
C LEU A 727 5.82 -8.56 6.05
N LEU A 728 6.77 -7.65 6.22
CA LEU A 728 8.20 -7.96 6.09
C LEU A 728 8.73 -8.74 7.29
N GLY A 729 8.19 -8.51 8.49
CA GLY A 729 8.45 -9.32 9.67
C GLY A 729 8.14 -10.80 9.40
N MET A 730 7.07 -11.09 8.65
CA MET A 730 6.73 -12.44 8.21
C MET A 730 7.82 -13.06 7.31
N SER A 731 8.37 -12.29 6.35
CA SER A 731 9.45 -12.75 5.47
C SER A 731 10.74 -13.04 6.26
N VAL A 732 11.05 -12.21 7.26
CA VAL A 732 12.16 -12.44 8.19
C VAL A 732 11.93 -13.71 9.00
N LEU A 733 10.71 -13.95 9.50
CA LEU A 733 10.36 -15.18 10.21
C LEU A 733 10.58 -16.43 9.34
N ILE A 734 10.14 -16.43 8.07
CA ILE A 734 10.38 -17.54 7.14
C ILE A 734 11.89 -17.79 7.00
N SER A 735 12.67 -16.73 6.83
CA SER A 735 14.14 -16.81 6.73
C SER A 735 14.78 -17.38 7.98
N LEU A 736 14.26 -17.03 9.17
CA LEU A 736 14.71 -17.58 10.47
C LEU A 736 14.49 -19.09 10.57
N PHE A 737 13.31 -19.57 10.13
CA PHE A 737 13.07 -21.02 10.06
C PHE A 737 14.05 -21.70 9.09
N GLY A 738 14.38 -21.07 7.97
CA GLY A 738 15.40 -21.53 7.03
C GLY A 738 16.80 -21.64 7.65
N ILE A 739 17.23 -20.60 8.37
CA ILE A 739 18.51 -20.56 9.09
C ILE A 739 18.53 -21.62 10.19
N GLY A 740 17.49 -21.69 11.03
CA GLY A 740 17.37 -22.66 12.12
C GLY A 740 17.42 -24.10 11.62
N ASN A 741 16.70 -24.43 10.55
CA ASN A 741 16.70 -25.73 9.91
C ASN A 741 18.10 -26.10 9.37
N THR A 742 18.75 -25.15 8.69
CA THR A 742 20.08 -25.35 8.13
C THR A 742 21.15 -25.56 9.21
N LEU A 743 21.07 -24.83 10.31
CA LEU A 743 21.98 -24.99 11.46
C LEU A 743 21.72 -26.30 12.21
N ALA A 744 20.44 -26.66 12.45
CA ALA A 744 20.10 -27.92 13.09
C ALA A 744 20.69 -29.10 12.34
N LEU A 745 20.65 -29.05 11.01
CA LEU A 745 21.23 -30.10 10.16
C LEU A 745 22.75 -30.08 10.16
N SER A 746 23.37 -28.88 10.16
CA SER A 746 24.84 -28.74 10.31
C SER A 746 25.35 -29.43 11.55
N VAL A 747 24.62 -29.35 12.62
CA VAL A 747 24.94 -30.00 13.90
C VAL A 747 24.93 -31.51 13.74
N VAL A 748 23.95 -32.08 13.03
CA VAL A 748 23.82 -33.53 12.83
C VAL A 748 24.94 -34.04 11.90
N GLU A 749 25.22 -33.37 10.80
CA GLU A 749 26.27 -33.76 9.85
C GLU A 749 27.69 -33.68 10.45
N ARG A 750 27.89 -32.71 11.35
CA ARG A 750 29.21 -32.47 11.97
C ARG A 750 29.34 -33.04 13.38
N ARG A 751 28.50 -34.03 13.73
CA ARG A 751 28.55 -34.68 15.03
C ARG A 751 29.97 -35.20 15.35
N ARG A 752 30.59 -35.93 14.41
CA ARG A 752 31.90 -36.47 14.54
C ARG A 752 33.01 -35.41 14.61
N GLU A 753 32.94 -34.36 13.75
CA GLU A 753 33.88 -33.23 13.82
C GLU A 753 33.78 -32.50 15.17
N SER A 754 32.54 -32.25 15.61
CA SER A 754 32.27 -31.57 16.91
C SER A 754 32.74 -32.42 18.09
N ALA A 755 32.54 -33.72 18.03
CA ALA A 755 33.06 -34.69 19.02
C ALA A 755 34.59 -34.72 19.05
N THR A 756 35.24 -34.74 17.88
CA THR A 756 36.70 -34.69 17.75
C THR A 756 37.28 -33.38 18.30
N MET A 757 36.67 -32.22 17.97
CA MET A 757 37.11 -30.94 18.51
C MET A 757 36.95 -30.88 20.04
N ARG A 758 35.90 -31.46 20.60
CA ARG A 758 35.69 -31.57 22.05
C ARG A 758 36.69 -32.55 22.70
N ALA A 759 37.02 -33.66 22.04
CA ALA A 759 38.05 -34.59 22.48
C ALA A 759 39.44 -33.93 22.51
N LEU A 760 39.68 -32.97 21.59
CA LEU A 760 40.93 -32.17 21.53
C LEU A 760 40.89 -30.96 22.51
N GLY A 761 39.88 -30.85 23.39
CA GLY A 761 39.85 -29.88 24.46
C GLY A 761 38.92 -28.68 24.25
N LEU A 762 38.12 -28.61 23.16
CA LEU A 762 37.15 -27.53 22.97
C LEU A 762 36.02 -27.63 23.98
N SER A 763 35.81 -26.59 24.80
CA SER A 763 34.73 -26.56 25.80
C SER A 763 33.34 -26.46 25.14
N ARG A 764 32.29 -26.88 25.89
CA ARG A 764 30.87 -26.70 25.45
C ARG A 764 30.51 -25.25 25.16
N ARG A 765 31.04 -24.28 25.93
CA ARG A 765 30.83 -22.87 25.73
C ARG A 765 31.46 -22.37 24.43
N GLN A 766 32.68 -22.80 24.14
CA GLN A 766 33.38 -22.43 22.90
C GLN A 766 32.74 -23.02 21.67
N LEU A 767 32.29 -24.29 21.71
CA LEU A 767 31.56 -24.90 20.60
C LEU A 767 30.23 -24.17 20.33
N ARG A 768 29.50 -23.86 21.40
CA ARG A 768 28.25 -23.05 21.28
C ARG A 768 28.56 -21.67 20.72
N GLY A 769 29.59 -20.97 21.23
CA GLY A 769 29.98 -19.64 20.74
C GLY A 769 30.39 -19.67 19.27
N MET A 770 31.09 -20.69 18.82
CA MET A 770 31.47 -20.88 17.43
C MET A 770 30.25 -20.98 16.49
N LEU A 771 29.26 -21.81 16.88
CA LEU A 771 28.04 -22.00 16.07
C LEU A 771 27.14 -20.72 16.04
N LEU A 772 27.06 -20.02 17.16
CA LEU A 772 26.34 -18.74 17.23
C LEU A 772 27.03 -17.67 16.38
N LEU A 773 28.36 -17.64 16.39
CA LEU A 773 29.12 -16.69 15.59
C LEU A 773 29.03 -17.01 14.10
N GLU A 774 29.02 -18.31 13.71
CA GLU A 774 28.79 -18.75 12.34
C GLU A 774 27.43 -18.24 11.83
N ALA A 775 26.37 -18.37 12.66
CA ALA A 775 25.03 -17.84 12.35
C ALA A 775 25.02 -16.30 12.24
N ALA A 776 25.65 -15.61 13.19
CA ALA A 776 25.75 -14.16 13.20
C ALA A 776 26.47 -13.60 11.96
N LEU A 777 27.60 -14.21 11.57
CA LEU A 777 28.35 -13.78 10.38
C LEU A 777 27.55 -13.93 9.09
N VAL A 778 26.82 -15.06 8.93
CA VAL A 778 25.94 -15.28 7.79
C VAL A 778 24.78 -14.27 7.78
N ALA A 779 24.21 -13.99 8.96
CA ALA A 779 23.10 -13.05 9.10
C ALA A 779 23.53 -11.60 8.83
N VAL A 780 24.65 -11.16 9.38
CA VAL A 780 25.17 -9.80 9.13
C VAL A 780 25.49 -9.60 7.66
N VAL A 781 26.16 -10.57 7.02
CA VAL A 781 26.46 -10.52 5.57
C VAL A 781 25.16 -10.48 4.75
N GLY A 782 24.15 -11.27 5.13
CA GLY A 782 22.84 -11.28 4.48
C GLY A 782 22.10 -9.96 4.64
N ALA A 783 22.08 -9.43 5.87
CA ALA A 783 21.39 -8.17 6.17
C ALA A 783 22.06 -6.97 5.49
N VAL A 784 23.39 -6.85 5.57
CA VAL A 784 24.14 -5.78 4.89
C VAL A 784 23.99 -5.88 3.37
N GLY A 785 24.08 -7.10 2.82
CA GLY A 785 23.86 -7.35 1.39
C GLY A 785 22.42 -7.01 0.95
N GLY A 786 21.43 -7.31 1.80
CA GLY A 786 20.03 -6.96 1.59
C GLY A 786 19.80 -5.45 1.61
N VAL A 787 20.35 -4.75 2.61
CA VAL A 787 20.30 -3.29 2.69
C VAL A 787 20.97 -2.62 1.49
N ALA A 788 22.15 -3.09 1.08
CA ALA A 788 22.84 -2.52 -0.07
C ALA A 788 22.05 -2.70 -1.38
N LEU A 789 21.47 -3.89 -1.59
CA LEU A 789 20.70 -4.19 -2.79
C LEU A 789 19.34 -3.51 -2.78
N GLY A 790 18.57 -3.68 -1.69
CA GLY A 790 17.21 -3.13 -1.58
C GLY A 790 17.22 -1.62 -1.40
N GLY A 791 18.11 -1.09 -0.57
CA GLY A 791 18.29 0.36 -0.41
C GLY A 791 18.76 1.04 -1.69
N GLY A 792 19.66 0.40 -2.45
CA GLY A 792 20.12 0.91 -3.76
C GLY A 792 18.98 0.94 -4.79
N VAL A 793 18.24 -0.15 -4.95
CA VAL A 793 17.08 -0.20 -5.88
C VAL A 793 15.99 0.76 -5.42
N GLY A 794 15.71 0.84 -4.11
CA GLY A 794 14.74 1.75 -3.52
C GLY A 794 15.11 3.22 -3.76
N TRP A 795 16.39 3.55 -3.62
CA TRP A 795 16.90 4.91 -3.88
C TRP A 795 16.70 5.31 -5.35
N VAL A 796 17.01 4.41 -6.29
CA VAL A 796 16.80 4.65 -7.73
C VAL A 796 15.31 4.73 -8.08
N ALA A 797 14.49 3.87 -7.48
CA ALA A 797 13.03 3.92 -7.69
C ALA A 797 12.43 5.21 -7.13
N ALA A 798 12.89 5.67 -5.97
CA ALA A 798 12.50 6.95 -5.39
C ALA A 798 12.93 8.13 -6.27
N ALA A 799 14.15 8.10 -6.84
CA ALA A 799 14.62 9.11 -7.78
C ALA A 799 13.72 9.22 -9.02
N ALA A 800 13.33 8.08 -9.59
CA ALA A 800 12.42 8.05 -10.75
C ALA A 800 11.01 8.59 -10.42
N LEU A 801 10.54 8.41 -9.18
CA LEU A 801 9.26 8.98 -8.73
C LEU A 801 9.37 10.51 -8.51
N ILE A 802 10.45 10.98 -7.89
CA ILE A 802 10.68 12.41 -7.66
C ILE A 802 10.73 13.17 -8.97
N ASP A 803 11.42 12.64 -9.99
CA ASP A 803 11.53 13.26 -11.31
C ASP A 803 10.17 13.48 -12.01
N THR A 804 9.14 12.73 -11.58
CA THR A 804 7.78 12.84 -12.12
C THR A 804 6.87 13.76 -11.31
N TYR A 805 7.00 13.77 -9.99
CA TYR A 805 6.01 14.37 -9.08
C TYR A 805 6.57 15.50 -8.20
N GLY A 806 7.88 15.80 -8.23
CA GLY A 806 8.43 16.81 -7.33
C GLY A 806 9.89 17.18 -7.60
N HIS A 807 10.45 17.98 -6.69
CA HIS A 807 11.83 18.42 -6.69
C HIS A 807 12.52 17.93 -5.41
N GLY A 808 13.64 17.23 -5.53
CA GLY A 808 14.36 16.79 -4.33
C GLY A 808 15.35 15.66 -4.58
N VAL A 809 15.88 15.12 -3.50
CA VAL A 809 16.83 14.01 -3.53
C VAL A 809 16.25 12.85 -2.68
N PRO A 810 16.35 11.59 -3.15
CA PRO A 810 15.91 10.45 -2.35
C PRO A 810 16.60 10.37 -1.00
N VAL A 811 15.85 10.02 0.05
CA VAL A 811 16.34 9.96 1.43
C VAL A 811 16.71 8.53 1.80
N LEU A 812 17.92 8.35 2.35
CA LEU A 812 18.34 7.07 2.94
C LEU A 812 18.11 7.10 4.45
N PRO A 813 17.14 6.35 4.98
CA PRO A 813 16.84 6.33 6.41
C PRO A 813 17.84 5.44 7.18
N LEU A 814 19.07 5.92 7.36
CA LEU A 814 20.18 5.16 7.94
C LEU A 814 19.85 4.54 9.32
N GLY A 815 19.07 5.24 10.15
CA GLY A 815 18.61 4.73 11.45
C GLY A 815 17.75 3.48 11.31
N GLN A 816 16.75 3.52 10.44
CA GLN A 816 15.85 2.39 10.17
C GLN A 816 16.62 1.22 9.51
N LEU A 817 17.47 1.50 8.53
CA LEU A 817 18.30 0.48 7.88
C LEU A 817 19.26 -0.21 8.86
N THR A 818 19.83 0.54 9.79
CA THR A 818 20.67 -0.02 10.87
C THR A 818 19.84 -0.90 11.81
N LEU A 819 18.65 -0.47 12.19
CA LEU A 819 17.74 -1.26 13.01
C LEU A 819 17.36 -2.58 12.33
N VAL A 820 17.11 -2.56 11.01
CA VAL A 820 16.83 -3.77 10.21
C VAL A 820 18.00 -4.75 10.26
N VAL A 821 19.24 -4.27 10.11
CA VAL A 821 20.43 -5.13 10.21
C VAL A 821 20.57 -5.73 11.60
N LEU A 822 20.37 -4.95 12.65
CA LEU A 822 20.44 -5.40 14.04
C LEU A 822 19.33 -6.40 14.37
N ALA A 823 18.11 -6.15 13.94
CA ALA A 823 16.96 -7.03 14.11
C ALA A 823 17.17 -8.37 13.40
N ALA A 824 17.63 -8.35 12.14
CA ALA A 824 17.94 -9.57 11.37
C ALA A 824 19.06 -10.38 12.01
N ALA A 825 20.12 -9.73 12.47
CA ALA A 825 21.23 -10.39 13.16
C ALA A 825 20.77 -10.99 14.50
N GLY A 826 20.01 -10.25 15.30
CA GLY A 826 19.44 -10.71 16.57
C GLY A 826 18.51 -11.90 16.41
N ALA A 827 17.64 -11.83 15.43
CA ALA A 827 16.72 -12.89 15.09
C ALA A 827 17.43 -14.19 14.63
N ALA A 828 18.48 -14.08 13.81
CA ALA A 828 19.30 -15.21 13.39
C ALA A 828 20.05 -15.85 14.58
N LEU A 829 20.55 -15.03 15.49
CA LEU A 829 21.16 -15.52 16.74
C LEU A 829 20.15 -16.31 17.58
N LEU A 830 18.92 -15.81 17.73
CA LEU A 830 17.84 -16.51 18.44
C LEU A 830 17.52 -17.87 17.78
N ALA A 831 17.39 -17.92 16.46
CA ALA A 831 17.16 -19.17 15.72
C ALA A 831 18.29 -20.18 15.90
N ALA A 832 19.52 -19.71 16.08
CA ALA A 832 20.72 -20.55 16.25
C ALA A 832 20.88 -21.09 17.68
N VAL A 833 20.24 -20.49 18.70
CA VAL A 833 20.43 -20.87 20.12
C VAL A 833 20.09 -22.34 20.40
N LEU A 834 18.91 -22.80 19.91
CA LEU A 834 18.46 -24.18 20.14
C LEU A 834 19.35 -25.22 19.46
N PRO A 835 19.69 -25.11 18.16
CA PRO A 835 20.63 -26.01 17.51
C PRO A 835 22.02 -26.03 18.18
N ALA A 836 22.55 -24.85 18.51
CA ALA A 836 23.86 -24.74 19.17
C ALA A 836 23.88 -25.37 20.57
N ARG A 837 22.79 -25.23 21.34
CA ARG A 837 22.66 -25.89 22.65
C ARG A 837 22.62 -27.43 22.53
N ARG A 838 21.86 -27.95 21.52
CA ARG A 838 21.79 -29.38 21.25
C ARG A 838 23.14 -29.93 20.85
N ALA A 839 23.91 -29.28 19.95
CA ALA A 839 25.25 -29.67 19.56
C ALA A 839 26.22 -29.77 20.73
N ALA A 840 26.20 -28.75 21.62
CA ALA A 840 27.12 -28.71 22.77
C ALA A 840 26.81 -29.78 23.83
N ARG A 841 25.62 -30.38 23.84
CA ARG A 841 25.22 -31.42 24.81
C ARG A 841 25.46 -32.83 24.33
N LEU A 842 25.88 -33.08 23.08
CA LEU A 842 26.13 -34.39 22.53
C LEU A 842 27.27 -35.12 23.31
N PRO A 843 27.06 -36.38 23.73
CA PRO A 843 28.12 -37.15 24.38
C PRO A 843 29.24 -37.47 23.38
N VAL A 844 30.49 -37.19 23.76
CA VAL A 844 31.67 -37.35 22.87
C VAL A 844 31.91 -38.82 22.49
N VAL A 845 31.78 -39.73 23.46
CA VAL A 845 32.02 -41.16 23.26
C VAL A 845 31.02 -41.78 22.30
N ALA A 846 29.71 -41.48 22.48
CA ALA A 846 28.67 -42.02 21.60
C ALA A 846 28.79 -41.46 20.16
N ALA A 847 29.20 -40.20 20.01
CA ALA A 847 29.35 -39.57 18.69
C ALA A 847 30.60 -40.02 17.92
N LEU A 848 31.58 -40.63 18.57
CA LEU A 848 32.77 -41.25 17.98
C LEU A 848 32.61 -42.76 17.73
N ALA A 849 31.64 -43.39 18.42
CA ALA A 849 31.38 -44.84 18.34
C ALA A 849 30.33 -45.23 17.29
N ASP A 850 29.54 -44.27 16.77
CA ASP A 850 28.59 -44.49 15.69
C ASP A 850 29.36 -44.69 14.35
N ASP A 851 29.57 -45.98 13.94
CA ASP A 851 30.06 -46.38 12.63
C ASP A 851 28.99 -46.34 11.53
#